data_1574821e12b5b2769ade93fa23a4e622
#
_entry.id   1574821e12b5b2769ade93fa23a4e622
#
_cell.length_a   1.000
_cell.length_b   1.000
_cell.length_c   1.000
_cell.angle_alpha   90.00
_cell.angle_beta   90.00
_cell.angle_gamma   90.00
#
_symmetry.space_group_name_H-M   'P 1'
#
loop_
_entity.id
_entity.type
_entity.pdbx_description
1 polymer ?
#
loop_
_entity_poly.entity_id
_entity_poly.type
_entity_poly.pdbx_seq_one_letter_code
_entity_poly.pdbx_strand_id
1 'polypeptide(L)'
;MKRVNTIVIDIHIGKPIANTQVYIVDKYNNLVPIGVTGELCIAGDGVGAGYLNRPELTAEKFIDNPFGEGKLYKTGDLAYWREDGNIAYVGRNDFQVKIRGLRIELGEIENAIDSVGGVSQAVVIVRKDTNGRQLICAFYTEHNAVDVANIKSAISSKLPKYMMPHIFTVLSEMPLTPSGKINRKALPEIDLTNISNEVEFIKPQSEMQKEIAKLMENVLNYSPVGLNDDFFDLGGDSLKAIEFVSKAHSEGIYFNLQAVFDNPTLKGLCEYIENGDKEQISFKDSDFAQINKVLKKNTLDNMSVPAKCEVGNTLFAGATGYLGMHILADFLDNDSGIAYCLVRGADKQTAEERLTNLLEFYFGDKYVNSQRIVVLCSDLQKEKFGLSDEEYNELVQNVKTVINTAASVKHYGSYKYFYETNVETVKNLIVFCKKADAKLIHTSTLSVSGNSFGDEFDGYISETEKHFYESSLYIEQPLENVYARSKFEAEKTILEEMSTGLKANIMRMGNLTNRFTDAKFQKNHESNAFLNRLKAILDLGIFPEYLMDLYLEFTPIDDAASAVMAITRHFSTEQTVFHINSIKVMYMDKVLECFKKCGIDMKVVDAATFTEVLRNTAKQSGTEYIFETFINDMDEDDKLNYDSNIRIENDFTVEYLRNLGFEWSDIDFEYIKRYIEYFRNIGYLEV
;
A
#
# COMPACT_ATOMS: atom_id res chain seq x y z
N MET A 1 -11.67 -51.13 27.94
CA MET A 1 -11.14 -50.49 26.71
C MET A 1 -12.28 -50.21 25.76
N LYS A 2 -12.78 -48.96 25.72
CA LYS A 2 -13.74 -48.54 24.71
C LYS A 2 -12.94 -48.01 23.51
N ARG A 3 -13.07 -48.64 22.35
CA ARG A 3 -12.57 -48.11 21.09
C ARG A 3 -13.35 -46.83 20.77
N VAL A 4 -12.66 -45.71 20.74
CA VAL A 4 -13.16 -44.47 20.16
C VAL A 4 -13.09 -44.68 18.65
N ASN A 5 -14.25 -44.76 18.00
CA ASN A 5 -14.34 -44.74 16.55
C ASN A 5 -13.98 -43.32 16.11
N THR A 6 -12.81 -43.14 15.57
CA THR A 6 -12.43 -41.92 14.84
C THR A 6 -13.32 -41.88 13.60
N ILE A 7 -14.25 -40.95 13.55
CA ILE A 7 -15.01 -40.64 12.33
C ILE A 7 -14.02 -39.98 11.38
N VAL A 8 -13.52 -40.72 10.40
CA VAL A 8 -12.79 -40.13 9.27
C VAL A 8 -13.82 -39.37 8.44
N ILE A 9 -13.86 -38.06 8.57
CA ILE A 9 -14.65 -37.20 7.66
C ILE A 9 -13.90 -37.23 6.34
N ASP A 10 -14.45 -37.93 5.35
CA ASP A 10 -13.95 -38.01 4.00
C ASP A 10 -14.38 -36.70 3.30
N ILE A 11 -13.44 -35.73 3.16
CA ILE A 11 -13.69 -34.40 2.60
C ILE A 11 -13.71 -34.52 1.08
N HIS A 12 -14.85 -34.20 0.46
CA HIS A 12 -15.03 -34.12 -0.99
C HIS A 12 -15.47 -32.70 -1.40
N ILE A 13 -15.27 -32.33 -2.66
CA ILE A 13 -15.61 -30.99 -3.18
C ILE A 13 -17.09 -30.84 -3.60
N GLY A 14 -17.90 -31.86 -3.37
CA GLY A 14 -19.34 -31.81 -3.62
C GLY A 14 -19.73 -32.11 -5.06
N LYS A 15 -20.81 -31.46 -5.51
CA LYS A 15 -21.40 -31.60 -6.86
C LYS A 15 -21.34 -30.28 -7.62
N PRO A 16 -21.42 -30.30 -8.97
CA PRO A 16 -21.47 -29.07 -9.75
C PRO A 16 -22.66 -28.18 -9.34
N ILE A 17 -22.43 -26.87 -9.32
CA ILE A 17 -23.48 -25.86 -9.13
C ILE A 17 -24.35 -25.71 -10.39
N ALA A 18 -25.47 -24.99 -10.29
CA ALA A 18 -26.33 -24.74 -11.42
C ALA A 18 -25.58 -24.10 -12.60
N ASN A 19 -25.96 -24.48 -13.83
CA ASN A 19 -25.35 -24.01 -15.10
C ASN A 19 -23.85 -24.33 -15.25
N THR A 20 -23.31 -25.23 -14.42
CA THR A 20 -21.92 -25.69 -14.48
C THR A 20 -21.90 -27.18 -14.75
N GLN A 21 -21.09 -27.60 -15.67
CA GLN A 21 -20.84 -29.00 -16.01
C GLN A 21 -19.43 -29.36 -15.62
N VAL A 22 -19.24 -30.51 -15.00
CA VAL A 22 -17.91 -31.04 -14.64
C VAL A 22 -17.71 -32.37 -15.33
N TYR A 23 -16.55 -32.49 -15.99
CA TYR A 23 -16.11 -33.70 -16.65
C TYR A 23 -14.77 -34.12 -16.04
N ILE A 24 -14.57 -35.43 -15.86
CA ILE A 24 -13.28 -35.98 -15.48
C ILE A 24 -12.77 -36.81 -16.63
N VAL A 25 -11.62 -36.41 -17.17
CA VAL A 25 -11.11 -36.93 -18.42
C VAL A 25 -9.70 -37.51 -18.32
N ASP A 26 -9.38 -38.41 -19.21
CA ASP A 26 -8.02 -38.92 -19.39
C ASP A 26 -7.15 -37.94 -20.21
N LYS A 27 -5.88 -38.28 -20.44
CA LYS A 27 -4.93 -37.48 -21.24
C LYS A 27 -5.33 -37.27 -22.72
N TYR A 28 -6.30 -38.04 -23.21
CA TYR A 28 -6.84 -37.93 -24.56
C TYR A 28 -8.18 -37.24 -24.63
N ASN A 29 -8.62 -36.64 -23.49
CA ASN A 29 -9.90 -35.97 -23.28
C ASN A 29 -11.12 -36.92 -23.39
N ASN A 30 -10.97 -38.24 -23.09
CA ASN A 30 -12.10 -39.15 -22.96
C ASN A 30 -12.58 -39.20 -21.50
N LEU A 31 -13.89 -39.37 -21.30
CA LEU A 31 -14.46 -39.52 -19.95
C LEU A 31 -13.91 -40.77 -19.26
N VAL A 32 -13.56 -40.64 -17.99
CA VAL A 32 -13.11 -41.79 -17.19
C VAL A 32 -14.31 -42.36 -16.36
N PRO A 33 -14.30 -43.68 -16.07
CA PRO A 33 -15.32 -44.30 -15.21
C PRO A 33 -15.32 -43.76 -13.76
N ILE A 34 -16.44 -43.97 -13.07
CA ILE A 34 -16.54 -43.69 -11.62
C ILE A 34 -15.41 -44.41 -10.87
N GLY A 35 -14.76 -43.70 -9.93
CA GLY A 35 -13.65 -44.21 -9.15
C GLY A 35 -12.28 -44.11 -9.85
N VAL A 36 -12.23 -43.76 -11.14
CA VAL A 36 -10.99 -43.58 -11.87
C VAL A 36 -10.56 -42.13 -11.86
N THR A 37 -9.30 -41.87 -11.46
CA THR A 37 -8.72 -40.53 -11.45
C THR A 37 -8.42 -40.02 -12.84
N GLY A 38 -8.86 -38.77 -13.13
CA GLY A 38 -8.59 -38.04 -14.36
C GLY A 38 -8.47 -36.55 -14.10
N GLU A 39 -8.23 -35.75 -15.15
CA GLU A 39 -8.23 -34.28 -15.07
C GLU A 39 -9.68 -33.77 -14.94
N LEU A 40 -9.92 -32.95 -13.93
CA LEU A 40 -11.19 -32.26 -13.73
C LEU A 40 -11.27 -31.11 -14.73
N CYS A 41 -12.32 -31.10 -15.53
CA CYS A 41 -12.62 -30.07 -16.53
C CYS A 41 -13.98 -29.44 -16.27
N ILE A 42 -14.10 -28.16 -16.54
CA ILE A 42 -15.32 -27.38 -16.28
C ILE A 42 -15.88 -26.82 -17.59
N ALA A 43 -17.20 -26.93 -17.77
CA ALA A 43 -17.95 -26.29 -18.84
C ALA A 43 -19.20 -25.61 -18.30
N GLY A 44 -19.89 -24.85 -19.15
CA GLY A 44 -21.12 -24.11 -18.81
C GLY A 44 -20.91 -22.61 -18.77
N ASP A 45 -21.94 -21.90 -18.30
CA ASP A 45 -22.03 -20.43 -18.37
C ASP A 45 -20.94 -19.68 -17.58
N GLY A 46 -20.33 -20.33 -16.59
CA GLY A 46 -19.24 -19.78 -15.78
C GLY A 46 -17.84 -19.85 -16.41
N VAL A 47 -17.69 -20.47 -17.60
CA VAL A 47 -16.39 -20.58 -18.25
C VAL A 47 -16.07 -19.29 -19.00
N GLY A 48 -14.98 -18.62 -18.60
CA GLY A 48 -14.50 -17.38 -19.21
C GLY A 48 -14.02 -17.55 -20.65
N ALA A 49 -13.82 -16.45 -21.37
CA ALA A 49 -13.35 -16.45 -22.76
C ALA A 49 -11.88 -16.91 -22.92
N GLY A 50 -11.10 -16.83 -21.87
CA GLY A 50 -9.68 -17.20 -21.86
C GLY A 50 -8.81 -16.29 -21.00
N TYR A 51 -7.50 -16.39 -21.16
CA TYR A 51 -6.53 -15.54 -20.46
C TYR A 51 -6.21 -14.29 -21.27
N LEU A 52 -6.32 -13.13 -20.65
CA LEU A 52 -6.03 -11.83 -21.29
C LEU A 52 -4.59 -11.79 -21.83
N ASN A 53 -4.44 -11.41 -23.10
CA ASN A 53 -3.15 -11.31 -23.79
C ASN A 53 -2.29 -12.60 -23.80
N ARG A 54 -2.94 -13.78 -23.66
CA ARG A 54 -2.26 -15.09 -23.67
C ARG A 54 -2.98 -16.08 -24.60
N PRO A 55 -2.95 -15.85 -25.92
CA PRO A 55 -3.72 -16.68 -26.89
C PRO A 55 -3.28 -18.14 -26.91
N GLU A 56 -1.98 -18.43 -26.78
CA GLU A 56 -1.46 -19.80 -26.78
C GLU A 56 -1.90 -20.57 -25.53
N LEU A 57 -1.79 -19.98 -24.35
CA LEU A 57 -2.25 -20.58 -23.10
C LEU A 57 -3.77 -20.74 -23.09
N THR A 58 -4.49 -19.77 -23.66
CA THR A 58 -5.94 -19.86 -23.84
C THR A 58 -6.31 -21.06 -24.71
N ALA A 59 -5.65 -21.25 -25.85
CA ALA A 59 -5.90 -22.38 -26.73
C ALA A 59 -5.59 -23.74 -26.06
N GLU A 60 -4.58 -23.78 -25.17
CA GLU A 60 -4.22 -25.00 -24.43
C GLU A 60 -5.27 -25.35 -23.35
N LYS A 61 -5.75 -24.35 -22.61
CA LYS A 61 -6.60 -24.55 -21.43
C LYS A 61 -8.10 -24.46 -21.69
N PHE A 62 -8.51 -23.72 -22.71
CA PHE A 62 -9.92 -23.52 -23.10
C PHE A 62 -10.19 -24.17 -24.46
N ILE A 63 -10.31 -25.48 -24.46
CA ILE A 63 -10.57 -26.26 -25.69
C ILE A 63 -12.06 -26.22 -26.05
N ASP A 64 -12.40 -26.61 -27.31
CA ASP A 64 -13.81 -26.84 -27.65
C ASP A 64 -14.34 -28.02 -26.84
N ASN A 65 -15.58 -27.87 -26.30
CA ASN A 65 -16.17 -28.88 -25.44
C ASN A 65 -16.56 -30.15 -26.27
N PRO A 66 -15.87 -31.27 -26.13
CA PRO A 66 -16.20 -32.48 -26.90
C PRO A 66 -17.49 -33.16 -26.39
N PHE A 67 -18.08 -32.70 -25.27
CA PHE A 67 -19.22 -33.32 -24.63
C PHE A 67 -20.50 -32.45 -24.71
N GLY A 68 -20.41 -31.26 -25.33
CA GLY A 68 -21.53 -30.32 -25.40
C GLY A 68 -21.15 -29.02 -26.11
N GLU A 69 -21.99 -28.00 -25.95
CA GLU A 69 -21.74 -26.68 -26.53
C GLU A 69 -20.72 -25.86 -25.72
N GLY A 70 -20.03 -24.92 -26.38
CA GLY A 70 -19.14 -23.94 -25.76
C GLY A 70 -17.72 -24.45 -25.51
N LYS A 71 -17.06 -23.88 -24.50
CA LYS A 71 -15.67 -24.22 -24.14
C LYS A 71 -15.60 -25.14 -22.93
N LEU A 72 -14.57 -25.98 -22.92
CA LEU A 72 -14.17 -26.81 -21.80
C LEU A 72 -12.85 -26.28 -21.23
N TYR A 73 -12.89 -25.86 -19.96
CA TYR A 73 -11.71 -25.39 -19.23
C TYR A 73 -11.02 -26.54 -18.51
N LYS A 74 -9.76 -26.77 -18.85
CA LYS A 74 -8.86 -27.76 -18.24
C LYS A 74 -8.22 -27.15 -17.00
N THR A 75 -8.68 -27.61 -15.81
CA THR A 75 -8.26 -26.99 -14.53
C THR A 75 -6.85 -27.37 -14.09
N GLY A 76 -6.31 -28.48 -14.58
CA GLY A 76 -5.08 -29.11 -14.08
C GLY A 76 -5.27 -29.87 -12.75
N ASP A 77 -6.47 -29.88 -12.18
CA ASP A 77 -6.77 -30.65 -10.97
C ASP A 77 -7.09 -32.11 -11.33
N LEU A 78 -6.62 -33.03 -10.49
CA LEU A 78 -6.94 -34.47 -10.59
C LEU A 78 -8.05 -34.80 -9.61
N ALA A 79 -9.08 -35.47 -10.12
CA ALA A 79 -10.24 -35.85 -9.33
C ALA A 79 -10.83 -37.18 -9.84
N TYR A 80 -11.79 -37.74 -9.11
CA TYR A 80 -12.63 -38.84 -9.56
C TYR A 80 -14.07 -38.70 -9.05
N TRP A 81 -15.03 -39.23 -9.83
CA TRP A 81 -16.42 -39.34 -9.38
C TRP A 81 -16.57 -40.47 -8.37
N ARG A 82 -17.24 -40.19 -7.26
CA ARG A 82 -17.66 -41.20 -6.28
C ARG A 82 -19.02 -41.81 -6.69
N GLU A 83 -19.30 -42.99 -6.13
CA GLU A 83 -20.59 -43.67 -6.37
C GLU A 83 -21.80 -42.83 -5.89
N ASP A 84 -21.64 -41.99 -4.89
CA ASP A 84 -22.67 -41.06 -4.36
C ASP A 84 -22.88 -39.82 -5.22
N GLY A 85 -22.16 -39.69 -6.33
CA GLY A 85 -22.22 -38.57 -7.24
C GLY A 85 -21.50 -37.30 -6.75
N ASN A 86 -20.70 -37.40 -5.71
CA ASN A 86 -19.78 -36.34 -5.30
C ASN A 86 -18.42 -36.49 -6.02
N ILE A 87 -17.67 -35.39 -6.07
CA ILE A 87 -16.33 -35.35 -6.67
C ILE A 87 -15.30 -35.38 -5.55
N ALA A 88 -14.39 -36.37 -5.60
CA ALA A 88 -13.25 -36.46 -4.71
C ALA A 88 -12.02 -35.87 -5.38
N TYR A 89 -11.38 -34.90 -4.73
CA TYR A 89 -10.16 -34.27 -5.17
C TYR A 89 -8.95 -35.12 -4.79
N VAL A 90 -8.01 -35.28 -5.72
CA VAL A 90 -6.80 -36.10 -5.54
C VAL A 90 -5.55 -35.25 -5.43
N GLY A 91 -5.45 -34.21 -6.24
CA GLY A 91 -4.26 -33.35 -6.33
C GLY A 91 -4.22 -32.60 -7.65
N ARG A 92 -3.01 -32.15 -8.06
CA ARG A 92 -2.84 -31.46 -9.33
C ARG A 92 -1.96 -32.24 -10.29
N ASN A 93 -2.23 -32.04 -11.57
CA ASN A 93 -1.44 -32.61 -12.66
C ASN A 93 -0.22 -31.72 -13.01
N ASP A 94 -0.24 -30.45 -12.59
CA ASP A 94 0.85 -29.51 -12.68
C ASP A 94 1.64 -29.43 -11.35
N PHE A 95 2.81 -28.78 -11.40
CA PHE A 95 3.69 -28.64 -10.23
C PHE A 95 3.31 -27.44 -9.32
N GLN A 96 2.09 -26.92 -9.47
CA GLN A 96 1.57 -25.87 -8.62
C GLN A 96 1.33 -26.38 -7.19
N VAL A 97 1.81 -25.63 -6.21
CA VAL A 97 1.70 -25.99 -4.79
C VAL A 97 1.00 -24.89 -4.03
N LYS A 98 0.32 -25.28 -2.95
CA LYS A 98 -0.15 -24.34 -1.95
C LYS A 98 0.81 -24.38 -0.76
N ILE A 99 1.53 -23.27 -0.53
CA ILE A 99 2.41 -23.12 0.64
C ILE A 99 1.86 -21.96 1.45
N ARG A 100 1.53 -22.19 2.71
CA ARG A 100 1.00 -21.17 3.63
C ARG A 100 -0.24 -20.44 3.06
N GLY A 101 -1.13 -21.18 2.39
CA GLY A 101 -2.32 -20.63 1.75
C GLY A 101 -2.09 -19.91 0.39
N LEU A 102 -0.84 -19.59 0.09
CA LEU A 102 -0.46 -18.94 -1.17
C LEU A 102 -0.30 -19.98 -2.28
N ARG A 103 -0.83 -19.64 -3.45
CA ARG A 103 -0.69 -20.44 -4.67
C ARG A 103 0.63 -20.09 -5.34
N ILE A 104 1.56 -21.04 -5.40
CA ILE A 104 2.92 -20.87 -5.93
C ILE A 104 3.10 -21.71 -7.16
N GLU A 105 3.47 -21.06 -8.25
CA GLU A 105 3.89 -21.68 -9.50
C GLU A 105 5.39 -21.95 -9.45
N LEU A 106 5.78 -23.19 -9.17
CA LEU A 106 7.21 -23.54 -9.09
C LEU A 106 7.96 -23.27 -10.40
N GLY A 107 7.27 -23.35 -11.55
CA GLY A 107 7.83 -23.02 -12.85
C GLY A 107 8.22 -21.56 -13.03
N GLU A 108 7.57 -20.61 -12.35
CA GLU A 108 7.99 -19.20 -12.39
C GLU A 108 9.32 -19.01 -11.68
N ILE A 109 9.54 -19.73 -10.56
CA ILE A 109 10.82 -19.72 -9.85
C ILE A 109 11.90 -20.38 -10.71
N GLU A 110 11.61 -21.51 -11.36
CA GLU A 110 12.52 -22.19 -12.28
C GLU A 110 12.95 -21.24 -13.41
N ASN A 111 12.00 -20.56 -14.05
CA ASN A 111 12.27 -19.60 -15.13
C ASN A 111 13.12 -18.40 -14.65
N ALA A 112 12.90 -17.93 -13.43
CA ALA A 112 13.70 -16.84 -12.86
C ALA A 112 15.14 -17.29 -12.64
N ILE A 113 15.36 -18.52 -12.15
CA ILE A 113 16.71 -19.10 -11.95
C ILE A 113 17.39 -19.36 -13.31
N ASP A 114 16.68 -19.95 -14.27
CA ASP A 114 17.20 -20.23 -15.61
C ASP A 114 17.64 -18.97 -16.37
N SER A 115 17.07 -17.79 -16.02
CA SER A 115 17.47 -16.52 -16.63
C SER A 115 18.82 -15.97 -16.13
N VAL A 116 19.43 -16.60 -15.13
CA VAL A 116 20.74 -16.17 -14.60
C VAL A 116 21.88 -16.71 -15.48
N GLY A 117 22.74 -15.82 -15.96
CA GLY A 117 23.89 -16.22 -16.77
C GLY A 117 24.80 -17.19 -16.02
N GLY A 118 25.07 -18.36 -16.61
CA GLY A 118 25.87 -19.44 -16.00
C GLY A 118 25.03 -20.63 -15.53
N VAL A 119 23.73 -20.47 -15.27
CA VAL A 119 22.81 -21.57 -14.99
C VAL A 119 22.47 -22.28 -16.32
N SER A 120 22.45 -23.62 -16.31
CA SER A 120 22.06 -24.43 -17.45
C SER A 120 20.60 -24.85 -17.36
N GLN A 121 20.16 -25.27 -16.20
CA GLN A 121 18.80 -25.75 -15.97
C GLN A 121 18.47 -25.71 -14.46
N ALA A 122 17.26 -25.31 -14.10
CA ALA A 122 16.78 -25.35 -12.74
C ALA A 122 15.50 -26.19 -12.58
N VAL A 123 15.33 -26.73 -11.38
CA VAL A 123 14.13 -27.46 -10.95
C VAL A 123 13.82 -27.07 -9.51
N VAL A 124 12.56 -26.75 -9.26
CA VAL A 124 12.10 -26.37 -7.94
C VAL A 124 11.07 -27.38 -7.45
N ILE A 125 11.22 -27.81 -6.19
CA ILE A 125 10.28 -28.73 -5.53
C ILE A 125 10.00 -28.23 -4.12
N VAL A 126 8.92 -28.75 -3.51
CA VAL A 126 8.62 -28.55 -2.09
C VAL A 126 8.98 -29.78 -1.31
N ARG A 127 9.72 -29.62 -0.23
CA ARG A 127 10.04 -30.65 0.76
C ARG A 127 9.47 -30.26 2.10
N LYS A 128 9.25 -31.27 2.98
CA LYS A 128 8.91 -31.00 4.38
C LYS A 128 10.13 -31.27 5.25
N ASP A 129 10.44 -30.35 6.16
CA ASP A 129 11.46 -30.58 7.18
C ASP A 129 10.99 -31.54 8.28
N THR A 130 11.84 -31.79 9.26
CA THR A 130 11.54 -32.66 10.41
C THR A 130 10.39 -32.17 11.30
N ASN A 131 10.06 -30.87 11.21
CA ASN A 131 8.98 -30.20 11.94
C ASN A 131 7.69 -30.08 11.10
N GLY A 132 7.68 -30.62 9.88
CA GLY A 132 6.54 -30.54 8.96
C GLY A 132 6.45 -29.27 8.14
N ARG A 133 7.43 -28.35 8.23
CA ARG A 133 7.47 -27.10 7.44
C ARG A 133 7.64 -27.41 5.96
N GLN A 134 6.85 -26.75 5.11
CA GLN A 134 7.03 -26.81 3.67
C GLN A 134 8.12 -25.82 3.24
N LEU A 135 9.19 -26.33 2.65
CA LEU A 135 10.33 -25.58 2.16
C LEU A 135 10.41 -25.65 0.65
N ILE A 136 10.59 -24.52 0.00
CA ILE A 136 10.89 -24.44 -1.43
C ILE A 136 12.39 -24.74 -1.61
N CYS A 137 12.70 -25.76 -2.41
CA CYS A 137 14.07 -26.20 -2.65
C CYS A 137 14.36 -26.11 -4.14
N ALA A 138 15.37 -25.31 -4.50
CA ALA A 138 15.86 -25.14 -5.86
C ALA A 138 17.10 -26.04 -6.09
N PHE A 139 17.03 -26.83 -7.15
CA PHE A 139 18.17 -27.59 -7.68
C PHE A 139 18.53 -27.02 -9.05
N TYR A 140 19.80 -26.80 -9.31
CA TYR A 140 20.22 -26.28 -10.61
C TYR A 140 21.55 -26.89 -11.05
N THR A 141 21.75 -26.89 -12.35
CA THR A 141 23.04 -27.22 -12.97
C THR A 141 23.64 -25.95 -13.55
N GLU A 142 24.97 -25.84 -13.56
CA GLU A 142 25.67 -24.66 -14.03
C GLU A 142 26.77 -25.06 -15.04
N HIS A 143 26.99 -24.20 -16.03
CA HIS A 143 28.12 -24.35 -16.96
C HIS A 143 29.28 -23.41 -16.59
N ASN A 144 29.03 -22.40 -15.77
CA ASN A 144 30.01 -21.56 -15.11
C ASN A 144 29.56 -21.38 -13.66
N ALA A 145 30.50 -21.30 -12.73
CA ALA A 145 30.18 -21.10 -11.33
C ALA A 145 29.29 -19.85 -11.11
N VAL A 146 28.14 -20.04 -10.49
CA VAL A 146 27.15 -18.98 -10.23
C VAL A 146 27.07 -18.74 -8.73
N ASP A 147 27.21 -17.47 -8.32
CA ASP A 147 26.96 -17.08 -6.94
C ASP A 147 25.43 -17.13 -6.65
N VAL A 148 25.05 -17.82 -5.59
CA VAL A 148 23.64 -17.90 -5.11
C VAL A 148 23.06 -16.51 -4.89
N ALA A 149 23.87 -15.51 -4.51
CA ALA A 149 23.41 -14.12 -4.39
C ALA A 149 22.85 -13.56 -5.69
N ASN A 150 23.43 -13.91 -6.85
CA ASN A 150 22.93 -13.50 -8.16
C ASN A 150 21.58 -14.18 -8.47
N ILE A 151 21.42 -15.45 -8.09
CA ILE A 151 20.16 -16.19 -8.26
C ILE A 151 19.08 -15.55 -7.38
N LYS A 152 19.37 -15.29 -6.10
CA LYS A 152 18.45 -14.61 -5.17
C LYS A 152 18.04 -13.22 -5.70
N SER A 153 18.97 -12.46 -6.24
CA SER A 153 18.71 -11.15 -6.86
C SER A 153 17.77 -11.25 -8.06
N ALA A 154 18.01 -12.22 -8.96
CA ALA A 154 17.16 -12.44 -10.12
C ALA A 154 15.72 -12.83 -9.74
N ILE A 155 15.56 -13.69 -8.74
CA ILE A 155 14.25 -14.06 -8.20
C ILE A 155 13.56 -12.84 -7.59
N SER A 156 14.25 -12.10 -6.69
CA SER A 156 13.68 -10.92 -5.99
C SER A 156 13.26 -9.80 -6.95
N SER A 157 13.92 -9.69 -8.12
CA SER A 157 13.55 -8.68 -9.13
C SER A 157 12.28 -9.00 -9.92
N LYS A 158 11.83 -10.27 -9.92
CA LYS A 158 10.72 -10.76 -10.76
C LYS A 158 9.56 -11.32 -9.96
N LEU A 159 9.82 -11.86 -8.78
CA LEU A 159 8.85 -12.64 -8.00
C LEU A 159 8.73 -12.10 -6.57
N PRO A 160 7.55 -12.27 -5.96
CA PRO A 160 7.33 -11.91 -4.56
C PRO A 160 8.25 -12.68 -3.60
N LYS A 161 8.56 -12.08 -2.44
CA LYS A 161 9.48 -12.62 -1.43
C LYS A 161 9.10 -14.04 -0.96
N TYR A 162 7.80 -14.34 -0.84
CA TYR A 162 7.31 -15.67 -0.43
C TYR A 162 7.60 -16.82 -1.44
N MET A 163 8.01 -16.50 -2.66
CA MET A 163 8.43 -17.46 -3.68
C MET A 163 9.94 -17.74 -3.66
N MET A 164 10.70 -17.08 -2.79
CA MET A 164 12.14 -17.28 -2.66
C MET A 164 12.44 -18.70 -2.13
N PRO A 165 13.25 -19.51 -2.86
CA PRO A 165 13.69 -20.81 -2.35
C PRO A 165 14.50 -20.67 -1.04
N HIS A 166 14.21 -21.56 -0.11
CA HIS A 166 14.92 -21.67 1.17
C HIS A 166 16.28 -22.36 1.00
N ILE A 167 16.39 -23.23 -0.02
CA ILE A 167 17.56 -24.06 -0.26
C ILE A 167 17.93 -23.99 -1.74
N PHE A 168 19.23 -23.80 -1.99
CA PHE A 168 19.81 -23.82 -3.33
C PHE A 168 20.88 -24.92 -3.39
N THR A 169 20.69 -25.88 -4.29
CA THR A 169 21.60 -27.04 -4.44
C THR A 169 22.08 -27.12 -5.87
N VAL A 170 23.39 -26.99 -6.06
CA VAL A 170 24.02 -27.25 -7.36
C VAL A 170 24.16 -28.74 -7.61
N LEU A 171 23.82 -29.19 -8.81
CA LEU A 171 23.98 -30.57 -9.26
C LEU A 171 24.99 -30.64 -10.40
N SER A 172 25.77 -31.71 -10.44
CA SER A 172 26.67 -31.97 -11.58
C SER A 172 25.88 -32.28 -12.86
N GLU A 173 24.76 -32.97 -12.72
CA GLU A 173 23.83 -33.26 -13.82
C GLU A 173 22.39 -33.39 -13.30
N MET A 174 21.42 -33.03 -14.14
CA MET A 174 20.00 -33.12 -13.80
C MET A 174 19.51 -34.58 -14.01
N PRO A 175 18.89 -35.21 -12.99
CA PRO A 175 18.38 -36.56 -13.16
C PRO A 175 17.23 -36.61 -14.16
N LEU A 176 17.34 -37.49 -15.14
CA LEU A 176 16.35 -37.63 -16.21
C LEU A 176 15.63 -39.00 -16.13
N THR A 177 14.39 -39.01 -16.60
CA THR A 177 13.64 -40.23 -16.86
C THR A 177 14.15 -40.91 -18.15
N PRO A 178 13.82 -42.20 -18.44
CA PRO A 178 14.15 -42.85 -19.69
C PRO A 178 13.60 -42.13 -20.94
N SER A 179 12.60 -41.28 -20.77
CA SER A 179 12.03 -40.45 -21.85
C SER A 179 12.69 -39.08 -22.01
N GLY A 180 13.79 -38.81 -21.29
CA GLY A 180 14.53 -37.53 -21.34
C GLY A 180 13.91 -36.37 -20.59
N LYS A 181 12.84 -36.57 -19.79
CA LYS A 181 12.26 -35.55 -18.92
C LYS A 181 12.91 -35.57 -17.55
N ILE A 182 12.92 -34.43 -16.86
CA ILE A 182 13.46 -34.32 -15.50
C ILE A 182 12.73 -35.28 -14.55
N ASN A 183 13.51 -36.06 -13.81
CA ASN A 183 13.01 -36.97 -12.81
C ASN A 183 13.07 -36.32 -11.40
N ARG A 184 12.03 -35.53 -11.06
CA ARG A 184 11.94 -34.83 -9.77
C ARG A 184 11.98 -35.79 -8.56
N LYS A 185 11.61 -37.09 -8.74
CA LYS A 185 11.65 -38.09 -7.67
C LYS A 185 13.07 -38.61 -7.42
N ALA A 186 13.97 -38.48 -8.37
CA ALA A 186 15.36 -38.90 -8.27
C ALA A 186 16.31 -37.75 -7.84
N LEU A 187 15.75 -36.56 -7.52
CA LEU A 187 16.53 -35.47 -6.93
C LEU A 187 17.08 -35.90 -5.57
N PRO A 188 18.34 -35.56 -5.24
CA PRO A 188 18.97 -35.98 -3.99
C PRO A 188 18.14 -35.56 -2.78
N GLU A 189 18.17 -36.39 -1.74
CA GLU A 189 17.65 -35.97 -0.44
C GLU A 189 18.55 -34.86 0.10
N ILE A 190 17.92 -33.81 0.55
CA ILE A 190 18.61 -32.70 1.23
C ILE A 190 18.63 -33.06 2.70
N ASP A 191 19.79 -32.98 3.33
CA ASP A 191 19.88 -33.07 4.78
C ASP A 191 19.25 -31.84 5.41
N LEU A 192 17.96 -31.94 5.68
CA LEU A 192 17.15 -30.86 6.26
C LEU A 192 17.45 -30.64 7.75
N THR A 193 18.29 -31.51 8.37
CA THR A 193 18.74 -31.34 9.75
C THR A 193 19.86 -30.32 9.88
N ASN A 194 20.58 -30.01 8.80
CA ASN A 194 21.68 -29.06 8.73
C ASN A 194 21.32 -27.76 7.97
N ILE A 195 20.03 -27.44 7.82
CA ILE A 195 19.60 -26.12 7.28
C ILE A 195 19.75 -25.08 8.40
N SER A 196 20.93 -24.95 8.90
CA SER A 196 21.29 -24.07 10.00
C SER A 196 22.09 -22.88 9.53
N ASN A 197 21.68 -22.17 8.46
CA ASN A 197 22.52 -21.05 8.08
C ASN A 197 21.85 -19.70 7.88
N GLU A 198 20.54 -19.56 8.18
CA GLU A 198 20.06 -18.17 8.31
C GLU A 198 19.17 -17.91 9.56
N VAL A 199 18.47 -18.91 10.14
CA VAL A 199 17.77 -18.68 11.44
C VAL A 199 17.70 -19.96 12.24
N GLU A 200 18.51 -20.08 13.29
CA GLU A 200 18.40 -21.17 14.28
C GLU A 200 17.03 -21.09 14.97
N PHE A 201 16.23 -22.18 14.94
CA PHE A 201 14.97 -22.23 15.67
C PHE A 201 15.23 -22.20 17.17
N ILE A 202 15.05 -21.06 17.78
CA ILE A 202 15.12 -20.90 19.24
C ILE A 202 13.69 -20.86 19.77
N LYS A 203 13.37 -21.85 20.62
CA LYS A 203 12.04 -21.97 21.19
C LYS A 203 11.72 -20.79 22.12
N PRO A 204 10.51 -20.20 22.05
CA PRO A 204 10.03 -19.22 23.02
C PRO A 204 10.14 -19.71 24.45
N GLN A 205 10.71 -18.90 25.36
CA GLN A 205 11.01 -19.30 26.74
C GLN A 205 10.12 -18.57 27.74
N SER A 206 10.00 -17.22 27.66
CA SER A 206 9.16 -16.46 28.57
C SER A 206 7.67 -16.63 28.25
N GLU A 207 6.79 -16.33 29.19
CA GLU A 207 5.34 -16.41 28.97
C GLU A 207 4.93 -15.44 27.86
N MET A 208 5.42 -14.19 27.86
CA MET A 208 5.18 -13.22 26.79
C MET A 208 5.60 -13.76 25.42
N GLN A 209 6.80 -14.34 25.31
CA GLN A 209 7.27 -14.94 24.05
C GLN A 209 6.36 -16.07 23.56
N LYS A 210 5.82 -16.90 24.48
CA LYS A 210 4.91 -17.98 24.11
C LYS A 210 3.55 -17.46 23.67
N GLU A 211 3.03 -16.43 24.32
CA GLU A 211 1.76 -15.79 23.98
C GLU A 211 1.84 -15.12 22.61
N ILE A 212 2.85 -14.27 22.38
CA ILE A 212 3.09 -13.63 21.09
C ILE A 212 3.35 -14.66 19.98
N ALA A 213 4.14 -15.70 20.25
CA ALA A 213 4.36 -16.79 19.28
C ALA A 213 3.04 -17.46 18.88
N LYS A 214 2.18 -17.76 19.84
CA LYS A 214 0.87 -18.38 19.59
C LYS A 214 -0.05 -17.48 18.78
N LEU A 215 -0.03 -16.17 19.04
CA LEU A 215 -0.77 -15.18 18.24
C LEU A 215 -0.24 -15.12 16.80
N MET A 216 1.09 -15.06 16.61
CA MET A 216 1.71 -15.13 15.30
C MET A 216 1.35 -16.42 14.55
N GLU A 217 1.39 -17.58 15.24
CA GLU A 217 1.02 -18.88 14.68
C GLU A 217 -0.43 -18.89 14.17
N ASN A 218 -1.34 -18.33 14.96
CA ASN A 218 -2.77 -18.27 14.61
C ASN A 218 -3.03 -17.37 13.39
N VAL A 219 -2.41 -16.19 13.35
CA VAL A 219 -2.62 -15.23 12.25
C VAL A 219 -1.93 -15.69 10.97
N LEU A 220 -0.72 -16.24 11.10
CA LEU A 220 0.07 -16.69 9.95
C LEU A 220 -0.35 -18.07 9.45
N ASN A 221 -1.17 -18.82 10.21
CA ASN A 221 -1.45 -20.24 9.98
C ASN A 221 -0.15 -21.06 9.83
N TYR A 222 0.82 -20.78 10.71
CA TYR A 222 2.16 -21.32 10.68
C TYR A 222 2.65 -21.64 12.10
N SER A 223 3.13 -22.87 12.32
CA SER A 223 3.64 -23.32 13.63
C SER A 223 4.72 -24.40 13.40
N PRO A 224 5.75 -24.45 14.27
CA PRO A 224 6.01 -23.54 15.38
C PRO A 224 6.75 -22.26 14.95
N VAL A 225 6.51 -21.15 15.67
CA VAL A 225 7.24 -19.89 15.52
C VAL A 225 8.38 -19.82 16.53
N GLY A 226 9.60 -19.56 16.06
CA GLY A 226 10.81 -19.39 16.88
C GLY A 226 11.15 -17.92 17.14
N LEU A 227 12.05 -17.69 18.12
CA LEU A 227 12.42 -16.32 18.55
C LEU A 227 12.98 -15.43 17.42
N ASN A 228 13.74 -16.02 16.50
CA ASN A 228 14.35 -15.30 15.40
C ASN A 228 13.52 -15.31 14.11
N ASP A 229 12.36 -15.96 14.13
CA ASP A 229 11.48 -15.98 12.95
C ASP A 229 10.86 -14.60 12.72
N ASP A 230 10.96 -14.11 11.47
CA ASP A 230 10.44 -12.83 11.02
C ASP A 230 8.98 -13.01 10.56
N PHE A 231 8.07 -12.17 11.06
CA PHE A 231 6.65 -12.18 10.76
C PHE A 231 6.35 -12.16 9.25
N PHE A 232 7.08 -11.31 8.52
CA PHE A 232 6.86 -11.13 7.07
C PHE A 232 7.47 -12.28 6.27
N ASP A 233 8.61 -12.83 6.70
CA ASP A 233 9.23 -14.01 6.07
C ASP A 233 8.39 -15.28 6.28
N LEU A 234 7.63 -15.34 7.38
CA LEU A 234 6.65 -16.40 7.62
C LEU A 234 5.35 -16.24 6.81
N GLY A 235 5.23 -15.22 5.97
CA GLY A 235 4.07 -14.98 5.11
C GLY A 235 3.07 -13.99 5.70
N GLY A 236 3.51 -13.16 6.65
CA GLY A 236 2.80 -11.97 7.09
C GLY A 236 2.81 -10.89 6.00
N ASP A 237 1.77 -10.12 5.97
CA ASP A 237 1.60 -8.90 5.17
C ASP A 237 0.97 -7.81 6.03
N SER A 238 0.69 -6.66 5.45
CA SER A 238 0.10 -5.53 6.19
C SER A 238 -1.28 -5.86 6.79
N LEU A 239 -2.11 -6.65 6.11
CA LEU A 239 -3.43 -7.02 6.61
C LEU A 239 -3.30 -7.98 7.80
N LYS A 240 -2.45 -9.00 7.67
CA LYS A 240 -2.17 -9.93 8.77
C LYS A 240 -1.48 -9.25 9.96
N ALA A 241 -0.67 -8.20 9.73
CA ALA A 241 -0.09 -7.42 10.81
C ALA A 241 -1.17 -6.66 11.60
N ILE A 242 -2.16 -6.07 10.91
CA ILE A 242 -3.33 -5.45 11.55
C ILE A 242 -4.11 -6.50 12.36
N GLU A 243 -4.43 -7.65 11.75
CA GLU A 243 -5.11 -8.76 12.44
C GLU A 243 -4.32 -9.22 13.68
N PHE A 244 -3.00 -9.29 13.57
CA PHE A 244 -2.11 -9.69 14.67
C PHE A 244 -2.17 -8.70 15.84
N VAL A 245 -2.05 -7.39 15.56
CA VAL A 245 -2.16 -6.33 16.58
C VAL A 245 -3.55 -6.34 17.21
N SER A 246 -4.62 -6.45 16.40
CA SER A 246 -5.99 -6.54 16.90
C SER A 246 -6.20 -7.70 17.87
N LYS A 247 -5.70 -8.90 17.51
CA LYS A 247 -5.79 -10.09 18.41
C LYS A 247 -4.96 -9.90 19.67
N ALA A 248 -3.77 -9.30 19.58
CA ALA A 248 -2.93 -9.04 20.75
C ALA A 248 -3.65 -8.09 21.73
N HIS A 249 -4.23 -6.98 21.23
CA HIS A 249 -5.01 -6.06 22.07
C HIS A 249 -6.21 -6.77 22.73
N SER A 250 -6.92 -7.64 22.01
CA SER A 250 -8.04 -8.40 22.59
C SER A 250 -7.62 -9.38 23.69
N GLU A 251 -6.34 -9.76 23.74
CA GLU A 251 -5.73 -10.61 24.79
C GLU A 251 -4.98 -9.77 25.85
N GLY A 252 -5.05 -8.41 25.76
CA GLY A 252 -4.47 -7.50 26.76
C GLY A 252 -2.97 -7.21 26.52
N ILE A 253 -2.45 -7.46 25.33
CA ILE A 253 -1.06 -7.16 24.96
C ILE A 253 -1.06 -5.99 23.99
N TYR A 254 -0.55 -4.84 24.43
CA TYR A 254 -0.65 -3.58 23.70
C TYR A 254 0.67 -3.20 23.03
N PHE A 255 0.63 -3.00 21.73
CA PHE A 255 1.69 -2.40 20.91
C PHE A 255 1.09 -1.88 19.61
N ASN A 256 1.72 -0.87 19.02
CA ASN A 256 1.21 -0.28 17.79
C ASN A 256 1.61 -1.11 16.54
N LEU A 257 0.90 -0.91 15.45
CA LEU A 257 1.14 -1.64 14.20
C LEU A 257 2.56 -1.42 13.66
N GLN A 258 3.14 -0.24 13.86
CA GLN A 258 4.49 0.07 13.41
C GLN A 258 5.54 -0.79 14.09
N ALA A 259 5.33 -1.16 15.37
CA ALA A 259 6.24 -2.03 16.11
C ALA A 259 6.48 -3.37 15.40
N VAL A 260 5.46 -3.93 14.72
CA VAL A 260 5.60 -5.17 13.94
C VAL A 260 6.54 -4.99 12.74
N PHE A 261 6.51 -3.81 12.09
CA PHE A 261 7.38 -3.51 10.95
C PHE A 261 8.82 -3.21 11.37
N ASP A 262 9.01 -2.54 12.49
CA ASP A 262 10.33 -2.17 12.99
C ASP A 262 11.01 -3.34 13.72
N ASN A 263 10.22 -4.21 14.37
CA ASN A 263 10.67 -5.38 15.10
C ASN A 263 10.00 -6.66 14.59
N PRO A 264 10.26 -7.07 13.33
CA PRO A 264 9.47 -8.13 12.71
C PRO A 264 9.76 -9.53 13.27
N THR A 265 10.82 -9.71 14.04
CA THR A 265 11.10 -10.99 14.69
C THR A 265 10.37 -11.11 16.02
N LEU A 266 9.96 -12.34 16.38
CA LEU A 266 9.33 -12.61 17.68
C LEU A 266 10.15 -12.06 18.85
N LYS A 267 11.49 -12.25 18.80
CA LYS A 267 12.39 -11.74 19.83
C LYS A 267 12.36 -10.21 19.90
N GLY A 268 12.55 -9.54 18.76
CA GLY A 268 12.57 -8.08 18.69
C GLY A 268 11.27 -7.46 19.17
N LEU A 269 10.13 -8.03 18.76
CA LEU A 269 8.82 -7.53 19.16
C LEU A 269 8.59 -7.72 20.68
N CYS A 270 8.97 -8.85 21.27
CA CYS A 270 8.89 -9.03 22.72
C CYS A 270 9.80 -8.06 23.47
N GLU A 271 11.04 -7.82 22.98
CA GLU A 271 11.95 -6.84 23.56
C GLU A 271 11.40 -5.41 23.49
N TYR A 272 10.70 -5.06 22.39
CA TYR A 272 9.98 -3.78 22.26
C TYR A 272 8.85 -3.66 23.28
N ILE A 273 7.98 -4.69 23.41
CA ILE A 273 6.85 -4.69 24.35
C ILE A 273 7.33 -4.58 25.80
N GLU A 274 8.41 -5.27 26.16
CA GLU A 274 8.94 -5.29 27.54
C GLU A 274 9.71 -4.00 27.92
N ASN A 275 10.34 -3.34 26.96
CA ASN A 275 11.27 -2.21 27.23
C ASN A 275 10.81 -0.86 26.72
N GLY A 276 9.73 -0.81 25.92
CA GLY A 276 9.29 0.38 25.20
C GLY A 276 10.21 0.77 24.04
N ASP A 277 9.83 1.81 23.31
CA ASP A 277 10.64 2.35 22.23
C ASP A 277 11.88 3.08 22.80
N LYS A 278 13.08 2.58 22.51
CA LYS A 278 14.34 3.16 23.00
C LYS A 278 14.93 4.22 22.08
N GLU A 279 14.44 4.35 20.85
CA GLU A 279 14.96 5.28 19.86
C GLU A 279 13.99 6.44 19.61
N GLN A 280 13.81 7.32 20.60
CA GLN A 280 13.30 8.66 20.30
C GLN A 280 14.31 9.39 19.43
N ILE A 281 13.93 9.73 18.20
CA ILE A 281 14.75 10.57 17.33
C ILE A 281 14.80 11.96 17.96
N SER A 282 15.92 12.30 18.56
CA SER A 282 16.16 13.65 19.07
C SER A 282 17.05 14.41 18.10
N PHE A 283 16.55 15.52 17.59
CA PHE A 283 17.34 16.49 16.86
C PHE A 283 17.84 17.57 17.80
N LYS A 284 18.95 18.21 17.42
CA LYS A 284 19.45 19.39 18.14
C LYS A 284 19.03 20.65 17.37
N ASP A 285 18.73 21.74 18.07
CA ASP A 285 18.42 23.03 17.44
C ASP A 285 19.47 23.49 16.44
N SER A 286 20.75 23.14 16.67
CA SER A 286 21.83 23.42 15.76
C SER A 286 21.65 22.82 14.36
N ASP A 287 20.92 21.70 14.26
CA ASP A 287 20.70 20.97 13.02
C ASP A 287 19.74 21.74 12.09
N PHE A 288 18.95 22.66 12.64
CA PHE A 288 17.97 23.47 11.94
C PHE A 288 18.39 24.93 11.72
N ALA A 289 19.58 25.34 12.16
CA ALA A 289 20.00 26.74 12.12
C ALA A 289 19.95 27.39 10.73
N GLN A 290 20.26 26.66 9.65
CA GLN A 290 20.16 27.16 8.28
C GLN A 290 18.73 27.09 7.75
N ILE A 291 18.01 26.04 8.09
CA ILE A 291 16.59 25.84 7.76
C ILE A 291 15.77 26.98 8.32
N ASN A 292 15.95 27.32 9.60
CA ASN A 292 15.22 28.38 10.28
C ASN A 292 15.47 29.77 9.64
N LYS A 293 16.60 30.00 8.96
CA LYS A 293 16.81 31.23 8.20
C LYS A 293 15.91 31.33 6.95
N VAL A 294 15.64 30.20 6.32
CA VAL A 294 14.71 30.12 5.19
C VAL A 294 13.27 30.30 5.69
N LEU A 295 12.91 29.54 6.71
CA LEU A 295 11.54 29.46 7.22
C LEU A 295 11.02 30.77 7.84
N LYS A 296 11.86 31.53 8.58
CA LYS A 296 11.46 32.77 9.25
C LYS A 296 10.86 33.86 8.36
N LYS A 297 10.94 33.70 7.04
CA LYS A 297 10.33 34.60 6.05
C LYS A 297 8.86 34.28 5.78
N ASN A 298 8.38 33.12 6.20
CA ASN A 298 6.99 32.68 6.01
C ASN A 298 6.13 33.18 7.19
N THR A 299 5.97 34.48 7.29
CA THR A 299 5.16 35.16 8.33
C THR A 299 4.40 36.32 7.71
N LEU A 300 3.29 36.70 8.32
CA LEU A 300 2.46 37.83 7.85
C LEU A 300 3.25 39.13 7.72
N ASP A 301 4.14 39.42 8.67
CA ASP A 301 4.95 40.66 8.67
C ASP A 301 5.96 40.71 7.52
N ASN A 302 6.38 39.56 7.02
CA ASN A 302 7.35 39.44 5.91
C ASN A 302 6.67 39.12 4.57
N MET A 303 5.33 39.08 4.53
CA MET A 303 4.59 38.68 3.34
C MET A 303 4.84 39.63 2.17
N SER A 304 5.19 39.06 1.04
CA SER A 304 5.32 39.75 -0.23
C SER A 304 4.81 38.84 -1.36
N VAL A 305 3.77 39.25 -2.04
CA VAL A 305 3.21 38.50 -3.16
C VAL A 305 3.92 38.91 -4.44
N PRO A 306 4.70 38.08 -5.10
CA PRO A 306 5.40 38.41 -6.34
C PRO A 306 4.41 38.54 -7.51
N ALA A 307 4.84 39.23 -8.53
CA ALA A 307 4.09 39.29 -9.79
C ALA A 307 3.94 37.90 -10.40
N LYS A 308 2.85 37.70 -11.15
CA LYS A 308 2.61 36.45 -11.88
C LYS A 308 3.79 36.14 -12.81
N CYS A 309 4.29 34.92 -12.76
CA CYS A 309 5.37 34.45 -13.62
C CYS A 309 4.89 33.27 -14.47
N GLU A 310 5.55 33.02 -15.56
CA GLU A 310 5.30 31.85 -16.39
C GLU A 310 5.74 30.59 -15.68
N VAL A 311 4.88 29.57 -15.68
CA VAL A 311 5.19 28.23 -15.15
C VAL A 311 6.15 27.51 -16.11
N GLY A 312 5.93 27.69 -17.42
CA GLY A 312 6.73 27.10 -18.49
C GLY A 312 6.52 25.62 -18.67
N ASN A 313 7.43 24.97 -19.38
CA ASN A 313 7.41 23.51 -19.50
C ASN A 313 7.63 22.86 -18.14
N THR A 314 6.77 21.95 -17.78
CA THR A 314 6.68 21.41 -16.43
C THR A 314 6.89 19.90 -16.40
N LEU A 315 7.77 19.44 -15.51
CA LEU A 315 7.98 18.02 -15.21
C LEU A 315 7.07 17.62 -14.04
N PHE A 316 6.19 16.67 -14.29
CA PHE A 316 5.28 16.11 -13.28
C PHE A 316 5.81 14.79 -12.74
N ALA A 317 6.24 14.78 -11.50
CA ALA A 317 6.49 13.56 -10.73
C ALA A 317 5.22 13.24 -9.91
N GLY A 318 4.56 12.12 -10.21
CA GLY A 318 3.30 11.74 -9.56
C GLY A 318 2.03 12.19 -10.28
N ALA A 319 2.07 12.50 -11.58
CA ALA A 319 0.90 12.87 -12.40
C ALA A 319 -0.27 11.86 -12.32
N THR A 320 0.00 10.58 -12.04
CA THR A 320 -1.01 9.52 -11.90
C THR A 320 -1.64 9.44 -10.49
N GLY A 321 -1.18 10.26 -9.54
CA GLY A 321 -1.79 10.40 -8.22
C GLY A 321 -3.03 11.30 -8.23
N TYR A 322 -3.84 11.23 -7.17
CA TYR A 322 -5.10 11.99 -7.08
C TYR A 322 -4.87 13.51 -7.20
N LEU A 323 -3.96 14.07 -6.40
CA LEU A 323 -3.61 15.50 -6.47
C LEU A 323 -2.87 15.84 -7.76
N GLY A 324 -1.89 15.03 -8.16
CA GLY A 324 -1.09 15.29 -9.36
C GLY A 324 -1.93 15.37 -10.64
N MET A 325 -2.98 14.54 -10.73
CA MET A 325 -3.92 14.56 -11.85
C MET A 325 -4.72 15.87 -11.93
N HIS A 326 -5.16 16.40 -10.78
CA HIS A 326 -5.91 17.67 -10.75
C HIS A 326 -5.00 18.87 -10.97
N ILE A 327 -3.76 18.85 -10.47
CA ILE A 327 -2.76 19.89 -10.80
C ILE A 327 -2.40 19.86 -12.28
N LEU A 328 -2.26 18.68 -12.89
CA LEU A 328 -2.05 18.55 -14.34
C LEU A 328 -3.21 19.15 -15.12
N ALA A 329 -4.45 18.92 -14.71
CA ALA A 329 -5.63 19.49 -15.36
C ALA A 329 -5.66 21.01 -15.24
N ASP A 330 -5.40 21.59 -14.07
CA ASP A 330 -5.31 23.05 -13.88
C ASP A 330 -4.19 23.67 -14.75
N PHE A 331 -3.02 23.00 -14.81
CA PHE A 331 -1.92 23.42 -15.69
C PHE A 331 -2.33 23.42 -17.17
N LEU A 332 -3.01 22.38 -17.63
CA LEU A 332 -3.45 22.30 -19.04
C LEU A 332 -4.51 23.37 -19.39
N ASP A 333 -5.34 23.75 -18.44
CA ASP A 333 -6.37 24.77 -18.64
C ASP A 333 -5.81 26.20 -18.62
N ASN A 334 -4.83 26.49 -17.77
CA ASN A 334 -4.47 27.86 -17.42
C ASN A 334 -3.05 28.27 -17.81
N ASP A 335 -2.19 27.34 -18.23
CA ASP A 335 -0.80 27.59 -18.65
C ASP A 335 -0.54 27.09 -20.07
N SER A 336 0.56 27.53 -20.72
CA SER A 336 0.86 27.25 -22.12
C SER A 336 1.95 26.21 -22.35
N GLY A 337 2.68 25.79 -21.30
CA GLY A 337 3.82 24.87 -21.39
C GLY A 337 3.46 23.42 -21.74
N ILE A 338 4.48 22.63 -21.99
CA ILE A 338 4.38 21.16 -22.16
C ILE A 338 4.46 20.50 -20.77
N ALA A 339 3.59 19.53 -20.53
CA ALA A 339 3.59 18.67 -19.35
C ALA A 339 4.37 17.37 -19.64
N TYR A 340 5.57 17.25 -19.11
CA TYR A 340 6.35 16.02 -19.13
C TYR A 340 5.96 15.17 -17.90
N CYS A 341 5.26 14.07 -18.13
CA CYS A 341 4.74 13.22 -17.06
C CYS A 341 5.62 11.99 -16.85
N LEU A 342 6.29 11.91 -15.70
CA LEU A 342 7.04 10.74 -15.27
C LEU A 342 6.06 9.68 -14.74
N VAL A 343 5.93 8.56 -15.45
CA VAL A 343 4.93 7.52 -15.15
C VAL A 343 5.60 6.16 -15.08
N ARG A 344 5.32 5.40 -14.01
CA ARG A 344 5.77 4.00 -13.90
C ARG A 344 5.00 3.10 -14.86
N GLY A 345 5.72 2.29 -15.61
CA GLY A 345 5.20 1.27 -16.52
C GLY A 345 6.26 0.21 -16.81
N ALA A 346 5.85 -0.91 -17.40
CA ALA A 346 6.79 -1.91 -17.92
C ALA A 346 7.52 -1.37 -19.16
N ASP A 347 6.81 -0.54 -19.92
CA ASP A 347 7.28 0.14 -21.12
C ASP A 347 6.51 1.46 -21.31
N LYS A 348 6.84 2.18 -22.39
CA LYS A 348 6.22 3.47 -22.72
C LYS A 348 4.72 3.35 -22.97
N GLN A 349 4.28 2.31 -23.65
CA GLN A 349 2.86 2.10 -23.97
C GLN A 349 2.04 1.91 -22.68
N THR A 350 2.50 1.06 -21.77
CA THR A 350 1.86 0.83 -20.46
C THR A 350 1.77 2.12 -19.64
N ALA A 351 2.82 2.96 -19.68
CA ALA A 351 2.83 4.24 -18.99
C ALA A 351 1.81 5.23 -19.61
N GLU A 352 1.72 5.30 -20.94
CA GLU A 352 0.75 6.13 -21.67
C GLU A 352 -0.69 5.68 -21.39
N GLU A 353 -0.98 4.39 -21.49
CA GLU A 353 -2.30 3.83 -21.18
C GLU A 353 -2.71 4.13 -19.73
N ARG A 354 -1.79 3.99 -18.79
CA ARG A 354 -2.05 4.29 -17.37
C ARG A 354 -2.47 5.74 -17.14
N LEU A 355 -1.76 6.70 -17.73
CA LEU A 355 -2.10 8.12 -17.61
C LEU A 355 -3.42 8.43 -18.31
N THR A 356 -3.60 7.93 -19.53
CA THR A 356 -4.80 8.15 -20.35
C THR A 356 -6.06 7.63 -19.65
N ASN A 357 -6.04 6.42 -19.10
CA ASN A 357 -7.17 5.83 -18.37
C ASN A 357 -7.55 6.64 -17.11
N LEU A 358 -6.60 7.34 -16.49
CA LEU A 358 -6.89 8.20 -15.34
C LEU A 358 -7.42 9.56 -15.78
N LEU A 359 -6.91 10.14 -16.86
CA LEU A 359 -7.47 11.36 -17.46
C LEU A 359 -8.92 11.15 -17.88
N GLU A 360 -9.21 10.05 -18.58
CA GLU A 360 -10.56 9.67 -18.97
C GLU A 360 -11.47 9.47 -17.74
N PHE A 361 -10.99 8.74 -16.73
CA PHE A 361 -11.74 8.53 -15.50
C PHE A 361 -12.12 9.84 -14.82
N TYR A 362 -11.17 10.78 -14.65
CA TYR A 362 -11.45 12.02 -13.91
C TYR A 362 -12.14 13.09 -14.77
N PHE A 363 -11.79 13.22 -16.04
CA PHE A 363 -12.16 14.38 -16.86
C PHE A 363 -12.82 14.04 -18.18
N GLY A 364 -13.16 12.75 -18.43
CA GLY A 364 -13.64 12.29 -19.73
C GLY A 364 -12.61 12.55 -20.83
N ASP A 365 -13.08 12.85 -22.03
CA ASP A 365 -12.21 13.02 -23.20
C ASP A 365 -11.41 14.34 -23.23
N LYS A 366 -11.61 15.23 -22.23
CA LYS A 366 -11.10 16.61 -22.25
C LYS A 366 -9.60 16.70 -22.53
N TYR A 367 -8.78 15.82 -21.96
CA TYR A 367 -7.32 15.89 -22.05
C TYR A 367 -6.67 14.69 -22.73
N VAL A 368 -7.42 13.64 -23.04
CA VAL A 368 -6.92 12.35 -23.55
C VAL A 368 -6.05 12.50 -24.80
N ASN A 369 -6.40 13.44 -25.69
CA ASN A 369 -5.68 13.71 -26.94
C ASN A 369 -4.84 15.01 -26.90
N SER A 370 -4.48 15.49 -25.72
CA SER A 370 -3.70 16.72 -25.59
C SER A 370 -2.29 16.56 -26.13
N GLN A 371 -1.92 17.34 -27.14
CA GLN A 371 -0.57 17.39 -27.68
C GLN A 371 0.45 18.02 -26.71
N ARG A 372 -0.02 18.53 -25.58
CA ARG A 372 0.81 19.15 -24.55
C ARG A 372 1.22 18.18 -23.45
N ILE A 373 0.81 16.93 -23.53
CA ILE A 373 1.22 15.87 -22.58
C ILE A 373 2.26 14.97 -23.25
N VAL A 374 3.41 14.85 -22.63
CA VAL A 374 4.48 13.93 -23.02
C VAL A 374 4.70 12.93 -21.89
N VAL A 375 4.42 11.65 -22.14
CA VAL A 375 4.59 10.60 -21.14
C VAL A 375 5.96 9.97 -21.28
N LEU A 376 6.67 9.86 -20.15
CA LEU A 376 7.97 9.22 -20.05
C LEU A 376 7.87 8.03 -19.08
N CYS A 377 8.18 6.84 -19.58
CA CYS A 377 8.27 5.63 -18.75
C CYS A 377 9.48 5.73 -17.83
N SER A 378 9.29 5.77 -16.51
CA SER A 378 10.31 6.20 -15.58
C SER A 378 10.18 5.54 -14.22
N ASP A 379 11.27 5.57 -13.46
CA ASP A 379 11.33 5.18 -12.05
C ASP A 379 12.10 6.25 -11.26
N LEU A 380 11.38 7.01 -10.47
CA LEU A 380 11.92 8.14 -9.70
C LEU A 380 12.99 7.75 -8.68
N GLN A 381 13.05 6.48 -8.26
CA GLN A 381 14.05 5.96 -7.35
C GLN A 381 15.40 5.71 -8.03
N LYS A 382 15.41 5.62 -9.38
CA LYS A 382 16.62 5.41 -10.14
C LYS A 382 17.32 6.71 -10.50
N GLU A 383 18.64 6.64 -10.67
CA GLU A 383 19.42 7.76 -11.22
C GLU A 383 18.83 8.18 -12.58
N LYS A 384 18.75 9.50 -12.82
CA LYS A 384 18.13 10.10 -14.03
C LYS A 384 16.70 9.62 -14.27
N PHE A 385 16.01 9.21 -13.22
CA PHE A 385 14.64 8.66 -13.29
C PHE A 385 14.52 7.38 -14.13
N GLY A 386 15.64 6.67 -14.37
CA GLY A 386 15.70 5.50 -15.24
C GLY A 386 15.55 5.81 -16.73
N LEU A 387 15.64 7.08 -17.12
CA LEU A 387 15.58 7.54 -18.52
C LEU A 387 16.95 7.38 -19.20
N SER A 388 16.95 7.38 -20.55
CA SER A 388 18.18 7.48 -21.34
C SER A 388 18.86 8.85 -21.12
N ASP A 389 20.16 8.92 -21.47
CA ASP A 389 20.91 10.18 -21.36
C ASP A 389 20.34 11.27 -22.27
N GLU A 390 19.83 10.91 -23.45
CA GLU A 390 19.21 11.80 -24.41
C GLU A 390 17.92 12.40 -23.83
N GLU A 391 16.99 11.55 -23.34
CA GLU A 391 15.72 11.99 -22.76
C GLU A 391 15.94 12.86 -21.51
N TYR A 392 16.85 12.43 -20.62
CA TYR A 392 17.15 13.22 -19.43
C TYR A 392 17.76 14.59 -19.75
N ASN A 393 18.69 14.66 -20.71
CA ASN A 393 19.31 15.93 -21.12
C ASN A 393 18.32 16.84 -21.86
N GLU A 394 17.37 16.29 -22.64
CA GLU A 394 16.28 17.04 -23.24
C GLU A 394 15.41 17.70 -22.16
N LEU A 395 15.05 16.97 -21.10
CA LEU A 395 14.32 17.53 -19.97
C LEU A 395 15.11 18.64 -19.28
N VAL A 396 16.42 18.45 -19.03
CA VAL A 396 17.28 19.46 -18.41
C VAL A 396 17.30 20.78 -19.19
N GLN A 397 17.23 20.73 -20.53
CA GLN A 397 17.24 21.92 -21.36
C GLN A 397 15.88 22.64 -21.42
N ASN A 398 14.79 21.88 -21.33
CA ASN A 398 13.45 22.38 -21.63
C ASN A 398 12.60 22.70 -20.42
N VAL A 399 12.78 21.98 -19.30
CA VAL A 399 11.94 22.10 -18.11
C VAL A 399 12.29 23.36 -17.30
N LYS A 400 11.26 24.08 -16.86
CA LYS A 400 11.36 25.30 -16.04
C LYS A 400 10.80 25.09 -14.63
N THR A 401 9.84 24.17 -14.49
CA THR A 401 9.19 23.86 -13.22
C THR A 401 9.09 22.35 -13.04
N VAL A 402 9.32 21.87 -11.85
CA VAL A 402 9.10 20.48 -11.42
C VAL A 402 8.00 20.50 -10.38
N ILE A 403 6.93 19.73 -10.61
CA ILE A 403 5.86 19.53 -9.63
C ILE A 403 5.94 18.10 -9.12
N ASN A 404 6.26 17.96 -7.85
CA ASN A 404 6.40 16.64 -7.18
C ASN A 404 5.22 16.37 -6.27
N THR A 405 4.34 15.49 -6.71
CA THR A 405 3.25 14.90 -5.91
C THR A 405 3.44 13.41 -5.66
N ALA A 406 4.60 12.87 -6.06
CA ALA A 406 4.91 11.46 -5.88
C ALA A 406 5.28 11.18 -4.42
N ALA A 407 4.54 10.30 -3.78
CA ALA A 407 4.83 9.80 -2.44
C ALA A 407 4.13 8.47 -2.17
N SER A 408 4.66 7.68 -1.23
CA SER A 408 3.88 6.66 -0.54
C SER A 408 3.12 7.34 0.60
N VAL A 409 1.80 7.21 0.59
CA VAL A 409 0.90 7.83 1.59
C VAL A 409 0.33 6.81 2.58
N LYS A 410 0.90 5.61 2.65
CA LYS A 410 0.55 4.63 3.68
C LYS A 410 1.04 5.12 5.04
N HIS A 411 0.34 4.78 6.11
CA HIS A 411 0.69 5.22 7.47
C HIS A 411 1.58 4.25 8.23
N TYR A 412 1.86 3.06 7.67
CA TYR A 412 2.65 1.99 8.28
C TYR A 412 3.45 1.23 7.23
N GLY A 413 4.54 0.60 7.66
CA GLY A 413 5.42 -0.20 6.81
C GLY A 413 6.89 -0.01 7.13
N SER A 414 7.77 -0.69 6.39
CA SER A 414 9.22 -0.54 6.57
C SER A 414 9.68 0.90 6.31
N TYR A 415 10.37 1.50 7.28
CA TYR A 415 10.94 2.84 7.14
C TYR A 415 11.87 2.94 5.91
N LYS A 416 12.63 1.90 5.61
CA LYS A 416 13.49 1.86 4.41
C LYS A 416 12.69 2.10 3.13
N TYR A 417 11.53 1.46 2.99
CA TYR A 417 10.65 1.67 1.82
C TYR A 417 10.16 3.11 1.71
N PHE A 418 9.76 3.73 2.84
CA PHE A 418 9.34 5.13 2.84
C PHE A 418 10.48 6.08 2.55
N TYR A 419 11.66 5.83 3.09
CA TYR A 419 12.86 6.62 2.82
C TYR A 419 13.23 6.58 1.33
N GLU A 420 13.32 5.39 0.74
CA GLU A 420 13.62 5.22 -0.68
C GLU A 420 12.55 5.88 -1.58
N THR A 421 11.28 5.81 -1.20
CA THR A 421 10.18 6.35 -2.01
C THR A 421 9.99 7.85 -1.83
N ASN A 422 10.05 8.37 -0.60
CA ASN A 422 9.69 9.75 -0.31
C ASN A 422 10.92 10.67 -0.18
N VAL A 423 12.09 10.17 0.26
CA VAL A 423 13.29 10.97 0.47
C VAL A 423 14.27 10.86 -0.70
N GLU A 424 14.66 9.65 -1.11
CA GLU A 424 15.60 9.48 -2.23
C GLU A 424 15.03 10.00 -3.55
N THR A 425 13.73 9.81 -3.79
CA THR A 425 13.04 10.43 -4.93
C THR A 425 13.19 11.95 -4.93
N VAL A 426 13.06 12.58 -3.77
CA VAL A 426 13.23 14.04 -3.63
C VAL A 426 14.66 14.46 -3.92
N LYS A 427 15.66 13.72 -3.43
CA LYS A 427 17.08 13.98 -3.73
C LYS A 427 17.36 13.91 -5.23
N ASN A 428 16.82 12.92 -5.94
CA ASN A 428 16.95 12.81 -7.39
C ASN A 428 16.32 14.02 -8.12
N LEU A 429 15.15 14.50 -7.66
CA LEU A 429 14.51 15.68 -8.22
C LEU A 429 15.31 16.97 -7.92
N ILE A 430 15.90 17.10 -6.73
CA ILE A 430 16.78 18.23 -6.39
C ILE A 430 18.01 18.29 -7.32
N VAL A 431 18.66 17.14 -7.57
CA VAL A 431 19.77 17.04 -8.52
C VAL A 431 19.35 17.51 -9.91
N PHE A 432 18.18 17.07 -10.38
CA PHE A 432 17.61 17.52 -11.65
C PHE A 432 17.35 19.03 -11.66
N CYS A 433 16.65 19.57 -10.64
CA CYS A 433 16.32 20.99 -10.56
C CYS A 433 17.54 21.90 -10.58
N LYS A 434 18.61 21.52 -9.84
CA LYS A 434 19.87 22.25 -9.84
C LYS A 434 20.53 22.23 -11.23
N LYS A 435 20.49 21.12 -11.95
CA LYS A 435 21.06 20.97 -13.28
C LYS A 435 20.29 21.73 -14.36
N ALA A 436 18.96 21.76 -14.25
CA ALA A 436 18.05 22.41 -15.18
C ALA A 436 17.80 23.91 -14.85
N ASP A 437 18.30 24.39 -13.72
CA ASP A 437 17.89 25.69 -13.11
C ASP A 437 16.37 25.85 -12.98
N ALA A 438 15.68 24.73 -12.66
CA ALA A 438 14.23 24.66 -12.56
C ALA A 438 13.73 24.91 -11.14
N LYS A 439 12.50 25.42 -11.02
CA LYS A 439 11.78 25.58 -9.75
C LYS A 439 11.24 24.22 -9.31
N LEU A 440 11.31 23.90 -8.02
CA LEU A 440 10.69 22.70 -7.43
C LEU A 440 9.44 23.10 -6.63
N ILE A 441 8.30 22.55 -6.98
CA ILE A 441 7.07 22.60 -6.18
C ILE A 441 6.87 21.22 -5.58
N HIS A 442 7.08 21.11 -4.26
CA HIS A 442 6.99 19.84 -3.55
C HIS A 442 5.73 19.76 -2.69
N THR A 443 4.91 18.74 -2.87
CA THR A 443 3.79 18.49 -1.98
C THR A 443 4.22 17.66 -0.78
N SER A 444 4.00 18.18 0.40
CA SER A 444 4.19 17.55 1.69
C SER A 444 2.84 17.31 2.37
N THR A 445 2.81 17.20 3.66
CA THR A 445 1.61 16.97 4.48
C THR A 445 1.65 17.81 5.75
N LEU A 446 0.49 18.20 6.26
CA LEU A 446 0.38 18.80 7.59
C LEU A 446 0.79 17.84 8.70
N SER A 447 0.75 16.53 8.45
CA SER A 447 1.19 15.50 9.43
C SER A 447 2.68 15.58 9.81
N VAL A 448 3.50 16.40 9.12
CA VAL A 448 4.88 16.69 9.56
C VAL A 448 4.92 17.45 10.89
N SER A 449 3.82 18.07 11.31
CA SER A 449 3.66 18.65 12.65
C SER A 449 3.75 17.61 13.77
N GLY A 450 3.66 16.31 13.43
CA GLY A 450 3.55 15.22 14.39
C GLY A 450 2.13 15.06 14.94
N ASN A 451 1.80 13.84 15.31
CA ASN A 451 0.62 13.58 16.12
C ASN A 451 1.13 13.37 17.54
N SER A 452 1.03 14.37 18.38
CA SER A 452 1.25 14.20 19.82
C SER A 452 -0.08 13.77 20.42
N PHE A 453 -0.22 12.47 20.67
CA PHE A 453 -1.22 12.00 21.61
C PHE A 453 -0.65 12.33 22.98
N GLY A 454 -1.24 13.31 23.68
CA GLY A 454 -0.77 13.71 24.99
C GLY A 454 -0.90 12.55 25.98
N ASP A 455 0.12 12.35 26.81
CA ASP A 455 0.19 11.29 27.82
C ASP A 455 -0.84 11.45 28.97
N GLU A 456 -1.63 12.52 29.00
CA GLU A 456 -2.62 12.78 30.06
C GLU A 456 -3.90 13.40 29.48
N PHE A 457 -4.90 12.57 29.23
CA PHE A 457 -6.25 13.00 28.90
C PHE A 457 -7.12 13.05 30.17
N ASP A 458 -6.99 14.12 30.93
CA ASP A 458 -7.91 14.47 32.04
C ASP A 458 -8.73 15.74 31.75
N GLY A 459 -9.10 15.97 30.47
CA GLY A 459 -10.05 17.02 30.08
C GLY A 459 -9.55 18.46 30.34
N TYR A 460 -8.25 18.66 30.54
CA TYR A 460 -7.62 19.97 30.66
C TYR A 460 -6.74 20.23 29.44
N ILE A 461 -7.01 21.34 28.76
CA ILE A 461 -6.08 21.93 27.78
C ILE A 461 -4.74 22.08 28.47
N SER A 462 -3.73 21.36 28.04
CA SER A 462 -2.37 21.47 28.56
C SER A 462 -1.93 22.94 28.46
N GLU A 463 -1.34 23.49 29.54
CA GLU A 463 -0.73 24.85 29.54
C GLU A 463 0.42 24.99 28.51
N THR A 464 0.72 23.93 27.71
CA THR A 464 1.79 23.84 26.74
C THR A 464 1.27 23.51 25.33
N GLU A 465 0.17 24.14 24.89
CA GLU A 465 -0.24 24.03 23.48
C GLU A 465 0.88 24.53 22.56
N LYS A 466 1.37 23.66 21.67
CA LYS A 466 2.39 24.00 20.67
C LYS A 466 1.70 24.46 19.39
N HIS A 467 2.23 25.48 18.73
CA HIS A 467 1.74 26.00 17.46
C HIS A 467 2.70 25.61 16.33
N PHE A 468 2.16 25.09 15.23
CA PHE A 468 2.90 24.71 14.05
C PHE A 468 2.53 25.64 12.89
N TYR A 469 3.44 26.55 12.58
CA TYR A 469 3.29 27.56 11.54
C TYR A 469 3.98 27.15 10.24
N GLU A 470 3.72 27.86 9.14
CA GLU A 470 4.49 27.74 7.91
C GLU A 470 5.98 28.06 8.09
N SER A 471 6.31 28.83 9.11
CA SER A 471 7.69 29.11 9.53
C SER A 471 8.32 28.04 10.44
N SER A 472 7.62 26.96 10.72
CA SER A 472 8.09 25.85 11.58
C SER A 472 8.46 24.64 10.75
N LEU A 473 9.49 23.88 11.20
CA LEU A 473 9.74 22.49 10.75
C LEU A 473 9.82 21.57 11.97
N TYR A 474 10.69 21.87 12.92
CA TYR A 474 10.87 21.09 14.14
C TYR A 474 10.48 21.91 15.36
N ILE A 475 9.53 21.40 16.15
CA ILE A 475 9.02 21.98 17.39
C ILE A 475 9.05 20.91 18.51
N GLU A 476 9.97 19.95 18.42
CA GLU A 476 10.04 18.76 19.29
C GLU A 476 8.77 17.89 19.20
N GLN A 477 8.15 17.84 18.02
CA GLN A 477 7.03 16.95 17.76
C GLN A 477 7.48 15.50 17.63
N PRO A 478 6.67 14.52 18.05
CA PRO A 478 6.95 13.11 17.80
C PRO A 478 6.83 12.79 16.32
N LEU A 479 7.77 11.99 15.80
CA LEU A 479 7.83 11.56 14.41
C LEU A 479 7.78 10.03 14.32
N GLU A 480 6.91 9.42 15.11
CA GLU A 480 6.74 7.96 15.19
C GLU A 480 6.09 7.39 13.94
N ASN A 481 5.17 8.14 13.32
CA ASN A 481 4.54 7.73 12.08
C ASN A 481 5.53 7.79 10.92
N VAL A 482 5.83 6.65 10.29
CA VAL A 482 6.84 6.51 9.22
C VAL A 482 6.55 7.39 8.01
N TYR A 483 5.27 7.64 7.68
CA TYR A 483 4.88 8.55 6.62
C TYR A 483 5.26 9.99 6.99
N ALA A 484 4.81 10.47 8.16
CA ALA A 484 5.12 11.81 8.66
C ALA A 484 6.63 12.02 8.76
N ARG A 485 7.37 11.06 9.32
CA ARG A 485 8.83 11.07 9.41
C ARG A 485 9.51 11.19 8.05
N SER A 486 9.10 10.38 7.07
CA SER A 486 9.71 10.42 5.73
C SER A 486 9.44 11.73 5.00
N LYS A 487 8.24 12.31 5.18
CA LYS A 487 7.90 13.64 4.63
C LYS A 487 8.67 14.75 5.33
N PHE A 488 8.82 14.67 6.65
CA PHE A 488 9.67 15.61 7.42
C PHE A 488 11.13 15.59 6.92
N GLU A 489 11.72 14.41 6.72
CA GLU A 489 13.09 14.30 6.21
C GLU A 489 13.23 14.80 4.76
N ALA A 490 12.20 14.59 3.94
CA ALA A 490 12.14 15.16 2.59
C ALA A 490 12.12 16.70 2.63
N GLU A 491 11.26 17.31 3.48
CA GLU A 491 11.24 18.76 3.69
C GLU A 491 12.57 19.29 4.22
N LYS A 492 13.14 18.62 5.22
CA LYS A 492 14.45 18.96 5.78
C LYS A 492 15.51 19.02 4.67
N THR A 493 15.57 17.99 3.82
CA THR A 493 16.49 17.93 2.68
C THR A 493 16.28 19.10 1.71
N ILE A 494 15.02 19.42 1.36
CA ILE A 494 14.71 20.53 0.46
C ILE A 494 15.14 21.86 1.09
N LEU A 495 14.83 22.10 2.36
CA LEU A 495 15.12 23.36 3.06
C LEU A 495 16.63 23.57 3.26
N GLU A 496 17.39 22.51 3.52
CA GLU A 496 18.85 22.54 3.54
C GLU A 496 19.41 22.99 2.18
N GLU A 497 18.90 22.41 1.10
CA GLU A 497 19.33 22.72 -0.26
C GLU A 497 18.87 24.13 -0.74
N MET A 498 17.74 24.63 -0.23
CA MET A 498 17.31 26.00 -0.45
C MET A 498 18.28 27.01 0.19
N SER A 499 18.85 26.68 1.34
CA SER A 499 19.88 27.51 1.98
C SER A 499 21.13 27.69 1.10
N THR A 500 21.34 26.79 0.14
CA THR A 500 22.46 26.80 -0.82
C THR A 500 22.05 27.21 -2.24
N GLY A 501 20.79 27.63 -2.45
CA GLY A 501 20.33 28.25 -3.72
C GLY A 501 19.32 27.43 -4.53
N LEU A 502 18.82 26.30 -4.03
CA LEU A 502 17.70 25.60 -4.66
C LEU A 502 16.45 26.51 -4.66
N LYS A 503 15.78 26.63 -5.80
CA LYS A 503 14.52 27.36 -5.97
C LYS A 503 13.38 26.38 -5.69
N ALA A 504 12.75 26.44 -4.50
CA ALA A 504 11.67 25.51 -4.17
C ALA A 504 10.54 26.16 -3.36
N ASN A 505 9.33 25.59 -3.48
CA ASN A 505 8.21 25.83 -2.58
C ASN A 505 7.68 24.48 -2.06
N ILE A 506 7.29 24.44 -0.80
CA ILE A 506 6.74 23.28 -0.12
C ILE A 506 5.27 23.54 0.20
N MET A 507 4.39 22.63 -0.25
CA MET A 507 2.96 22.68 -0.06
C MET A 507 2.56 21.59 0.93
N ARG A 508 2.30 21.91 2.18
CA ARG A 508 1.84 20.97 3.20
C ARG A 508 0.34 20.79 3.07
N MET A 509 -0.06 19.63 2.53
CA MET A 509 -1.45 19.33 2.21
C MET A 509 -2.23 18.89 3.44
N GLY A 510 -3.47 19.37 3.57
CA GLY A 510 -4.46 18.88 4.51
C GLY A 510 -5.18 17.62 4.02
N ASN A 511 -6.36 17.33 4.59
CA ASN A 511 -7.18 16.17 4.25
C ASN A 511 -7.86 16.35 2.88
N LEU A 512 -7.27 15.78 1.84
CA LEU A 512 -7.81 15.86 0.48
C LEU A 512 -9.09 15.02 0.35
N THR A 513 -10.17 15.67 -0.06
CA THR A 513 -11.49 15.08 -0.22
C THR A 513 -11.95 15.07 -1.68
N ASN A 514 -13.22 14.76 -1.93
CA ASN A 514 -13.80 14.76 -3.27
C ASN A 514 -13.77 16.16 -3.92
N ARG A 515 -13.89 16.18 -5.25
CA ARG A 515 -14.04 17.45 -5.97
C ARG A 515 -15.27 18.21 -5.47
N PHE A 516 -15.12 19.50 -5.28
CA PHE A 516 -16.25 20.37 -4.95
C PHE A 516 -17.30 20.41 -6.07
N THR A 517 -16.84 20.39 -7.32
CA THR A 517 -17.67 20.59 -8.50
C THR A 517 -18.66 19.45 -8.79
N ASP A 518 -18.23 18.17 -8.64
CA ASP A 518 -19.03 16.99 -9.02
C ASP A 518 -18.92 15.80 -8.07
N ALA A 519 -18.32 16.02 -6.91
CA ALA A 519 -18.09 15.02 -5.87
C ALA A 519 -17.23 13.81 -6.28
N LYS A 520 -16.60 13.82 -7.45
CA LYS A 520 -15.74 12.70 -7.88
C LYS A 520 -14.53 12.55 -6.97
N PHE A 521 -14.25 11.30 -6.56
CA PHE A 521 -13.18 10.97 -5.63
C PHE A 521 -12.08 10.15 -6.30
N GLN A 522 -11.01 9.85 -5.54
CA GLN A 522 -9.91 9.05 -6.06
C GLN A 522 -10.38 7.65 -6.49
N LYS A 523 -9.80 7.14 -7.59
CA LYS A 523 -10.18 5.84 -8.17
C LYS A 523 -9.99 4.68 -7.18
N ASN A 524 -8.92 4.72 -6.37
CA ASN A 524 -8.60 3.74 -5.34
C ASN A 524 -9.10 4.19 -3.95
N HIS A 525 -10.37 4.60 -3.86
CA HIS A 525 -10.99 5.15 -2.66
C HIS A 525 -10.86 4.23 -1.43
N GLU A 526 -10.89 2.91 -1.63
CA GLU A 526 -10.72 1.90 -0.56
C GLU A 526 -9.41 2.02 0.22
N SER A 527 -8.39 2.67 -0.35
CA SER A 527 -7.10 2.90 0.32
C SER A 527 -7.03 4.24 1.08
N ASN A 528 -8.12 5.03 1.10
CA ASN A 528 -8.13 6.33 1.75
C ASN A 528 -8.51 6.19 3.23
N ALA A 529 -7.57 6.52 4.13
CA ALA A 529 -7.76 6.35 5.57
C ALA A 529 -8.91 7.18 6.14
N PHE A 530 -9.08 8.45 5.70
CA PHE A 530 -10.18 9.30 6.14
C PHE A 530 -11.54 8.71 5.74
N LEU A 531 -11.68 8.27 4.50
CA LEU A 531 -12.91 7.67 4.00
C LEU A 531 -13.22 6.34 4.70
N ASN A 532 -12.22 5.51 4.96
CA ASN A 532 -12.39 4.26 5.68
C ASN A 532 -12.85 4.49 7.13
N ARG A 533 -12.29 5.49 7.84
CA ARG A 533 -12.77 5.88 9.17
C ARG A 533 -14.22 6.35 9.14
N LEU A 534 -14.57 7.20 8.17
CA LEU A 534 -15.95 7.66 8.01
C LEU A 534 -16.89 6.49 7.75
N LYS A 535 -16.52 5.57 6.85
CA LYS A 535 -17.31 4.37 6.58
C LYS A 535 -17.48 3.51 7.84
N ALA A 536 -16.41 3.24 8.57
CA ALA A 536 -16.45 2.43 9.78
C ALA A 536 -17.36 3.04 10.85
N ILE A 537 -17.34 4.37 11.04
CA ILE A 537 -18.28 5.08 11.92
C ILE A 537 -19.73 4.93 11.44
N LEU A 538 -19.99 5.08 10.15
CA LEU A 538 -21.32 4.95 9.57
C LEU A 538 -21.86 3.52 9.71
N ASP A 539 -21.03 2.52 9.46
CA ASP A 539 -21.41 1.11 9.59
C ASP A 539 -21.59 0.69 11.06
N LEU A 540 -20.89 1.34 12.00
CA LEU A 540 -21.08 1.16 13.43
C LEU A 540 -22.43 1.74 13.91
N GLY A 541 -22.93 2.79 13.25
CA GLY A 541 -24.21 3.45 13.53
C GLY A 541 -24.26 4.25 14.84
N ILE A 542 -23.13 4.37 15.54
CA ILE A 542 -23.01 5.13 16.79
C ILE A 542 -21.80 6.06 16.72
N PHE A 543 -21.86 7.15 17.51
CA PHE A 543 -20.77 8.13 17.62
C PHE A 543 -20.52 8.47 19.09
N PRO A 544 -19.25 8.57 19.56
CA PRO A 544 -18.97 8.84 20.96
C PRO A 544 -19.18 10.32 21.32
N GLU A 545 -19.84 10.57 22.44
CA GLU A 545 -20.17 11.91 22.91
C GLU A 545 -18.93 12.81 23.12
N TYR A 546 -17.82 12.25 23.57
CA TYR A 546 -16.58 12.99 23.83
C TYR A 546 -15.87 13.52 22.56
N LEU A 547 -16.28 13.09 21.36
CA LEU A 547 -15.75 13.61 20.09
C LEU A 547 -16.72 14.59 19.39
N MET A 548 -17.78 15.06 20.05
CA MET A 548 -18.76 15.97 19.44
C MET A 548 -18.18 17.36 19.13
N ASP A 549 -17.18 17.79 19.89
CA ASP A 549 -16.48 19.06 19.66
C ASP A 549 -15.37 18.96 18.59
N LEU A 550 -15.12 17.75 18.05
CA LEU A 550 -14.19 17.54 16.96
C LEU A 550 -14.69 18.25 15.71
N TYR A 551 -13.80 18.90 14.99
CA TYR A 551 -14.09 19.41 13.66
C TYR A 551 -13.43 18.57 12.58
N LEU A 552 -14.13 18.41 11.46
CA LEU A 552 -13.60 17.76 10.26
C LEU A 552 -13.14 18.81 9.27
N GLU A 553 -11.93 18.65 8.81
CA GLU A 553 -11.36 19.40 7.71
C GLU A 553 -11.68 18.67 6.39
N PHE A 554 -12.37 19.36 5.50
CA PHE A 554 -12.60 18.91 4.14
C PHE A 554 -11.85 19.84 3.18
N THR A 555 -10.81 19.35 2.54
CA THR A 555 -10.08 20.12 1.52
C THR A 555 -10.39 19.53 0.13
N PRO A 556 -11.33 20.13 -0.64
CA PRO A 556 -11.67 19.65 -1.97
C PRO A 556 -10.44 19.62 -2.87
N ILE A 557 -10.29 18.53 -3.62
CA ILE A 557 -9.07 18.29 -4.42
C ILE A 557 -8.88 19.32 -5.55
N ASP A 558 -9.96 19.80 -6.15
CA ASP A 558 -9.94 20.82 -7.18
C ASP A 558 -9.53 22.18 -6.60
N ASP A 559 -10.01 22.57 -5.43
CA ASP A 559 -9.55 23.76 -4.70
C ASP A 559 -8.06 23.64 -4.33
N ALA A 560 -7.66 22.50 -3.77
CA ALA A 560 -6.27 22.24 -3.38
C ALA A 560 -5.32 22.36 -4.59
N ALA A 561 -5.68 21.77 -5.73
CA ALA A 561 -4.90 21.87 -6.96
C ALA A 561 -4.82 23.32 -7.46
N SER A 562 -5.93 24.05 -7.43
CA SER A 562 -5.99 25.46 -7.82
C SER A 562 -5.15 26.36 -6.90
N ALA A 563 -5.17 26.11 -5.57
CA ALA A 563 -4.34 26.82 -4.60
C ALA A 563 -2.84 26.59 -4.87
N VAL A 564 -2.42 25.33 -5.08
CA VAL A 564 -1.03 24.98 -5.42
C VAL A 564 -0.61 25.70 -6.70
N MET A 565 -1.46 25.71 -7.74
CA MET A 565 -1.13 26.34 -9.02
C MET A 565 -1.17 27.88 -8.95
N ALA A 566 -2.04 28.46 -8.11
CA ALA A 566 -2.02 29.91 -7.84
C ALA A 566 -0.68 30.34 -7.25
N ILE A 567 -0.18 29.63 -6.23
CA ILE A 567 1.14 29.88 -5.64
C ILE A 567 2.26 29.62 -6.65
N THR A 568 2.17 28.55 -7.44
CA THR A 568 3.18 28.21 -8.46
C THR A 568 3.32 29.32 -9.51
N ARG A 569 2.22 29.95 -9.93
CA ARG A 569 2.21 31.09 -10.86
C ARG A 569 2.75 32.38 -10.24
N HIS A 570 2.87 32.44 -8.91
CA HIS A 570 3.44 33.56 -8.14
C HIS A 570 4.64 33.08 -7.32
N PHE A 571 5.46 32.25 -7.94
CA PHE A 571 6.61 31.59 -7.28
C PHE A 571 7.51 32.62 -6.59
N SER A 572 7.85 32.33 -5.32
CA SER A 572 8.75 33.13 -4.50
C SER A 572 9.91 32.29 -3.97
N THR A 573 11.07 32.90 -3.83
CA THR A 573 12.19 32.34 -3.06
C THR A 573 12.25 32.88 -1.62
N GLU A 574 11.35 33.81 -1.30
CA GLU A 574 11.23 34.40 0.04
C GLU A 574 10.14 33.70 0.85
N GLN A 575 8.96 33.53 0.28
CA GLN A 575 7.85 32.76 0.86
C GLN A 575 7.86 31.37 0.22
N THR A 576 8.11 30.36 1.02
CA THR A 576 8.55 29.06 0.51
C THR A 576 7.76 27.88 1.03
N VAL A 577 7.07 28.01 2.16
CA VAL A 577 6.25 26.96 2.76
C VAL A 577 4.83 27.46 2.94
N PHE A 578 3.86 26.61 2.59
CA PHE A 578 2.43 26.93 2.61
C PHE A 578 1.63 25.76 3.18
N HIS A 579 0.62 26.06 3.99
CA HIS A 579 -0.34 25.10 4.51
C HIS A 579 -1.59 25.06 3.62
N ILE A 580 -1.70 24.04 2.77
CA ILE A 580 -2.78 23.92 1.77
C ILE A 580 -3.91 23.08 2.37
N ASN A 581 -4.71 23.70 3.17
CA ASN A 581 -5.90 23.11 3.79
C ASN A 581 -7.04 24.15 3.82
N SER A 582 -8.26 23.65 3.71
CA SER A 582 -9.45 24.50 3.77
C SER A 582 -9.64 25.04 5.19
N ILE A 583 -9.92 26.35 5.26
CA ILE A 583 -10.35 27.01 6.51
C ILE A 583 -11.84 26.80 6.81
N LYS A 584 -12.56 26.19 5.87
CA LYS A 584 -13.99 25.90 5.97
C LYS A 584 -14.17 24.54 6.65
N VAL A 585 -14.01 24.53 7.98
CA VAL A 585 -14.20 23.33 8.79
C VAL A 585 -15.65 23.13 9.18
N MET A 586 -16.04 21.90 9.45
CA MET A 586 -17.38 21.56 9.93
C MET A 586 -17.27 20.78 11.25
N TYR A 587 -17.90 21.27 12.31
CA TYR A 587 -17.97 20.57 13.58
C TYR A 587 -18.83 19.31 13.47
N MET A 588 -18.52 18.31 14.28
CA MET A 588 -19.13 16.98 14.18
C MET A 588 -20.65 17.01 14.41
N ASP A 589 -21.15 17.90 15.28
CA ASP A 589 -22.59 18.09 15.45
C ASP A 589 -23.31 18.45 14.13
N LYS A 590 -22.68 19.32 13.31
CA LYS A 590 -23.19 19.71 12.00
C LYS A 590 -23.05 18.61 10.96
N VAL A 591 -21.96 17.84 11.01
CA VAL A 591 -21.77 16.67 10.14
C VAL A 591 -22.86 15.64 10.40
N LEU A 592 -23.16 15.34 11.67
CA LEU A 592 -24.24 14.42 12.05
C LEU A 592 -25.61 14.94 11.64
N GLU A 593 -25.87 16.25 11.76
CA GLU A 593 -27.10 16.88 11.21
C GLU A 593 -27.22 16.67 9.69
N CYS A 594 -26.13 16.81 8.94
CA CYS A 594 -26.10 16.57 7.51
C CYS A 594 -26.37 15.10 7.18
N PHE A 595 -25.76 14.17 7.91
CA PHE A 595 -26.00 12.74 7.77
C PHE A 595 -27.49 12.40 7.99
N LYS A 596 -28.07 12.93 9.05
CA LYS A 596 -29.50 12.73 9.34
C LYS A 596 -30.41 13.23 8.21
N LYS A 597 -30.10 14.42 7.64
CA LYS A 597 -30.84 14.94 6.47
C LYS A 597 -30.66 14.05 5.21
N CYS A 598 -29.56 13.31 5.12
CA CYS A 598 -29.29 12.32 4.07
C CYS A 598 -29.89 10.93 4.37
N GLY A 599 -30.67 10.80 5.46
CA GLY A 599 -31.31 9.55 5.87
C GLY A 599 -30.42 8.61 6.69
N ILE A 600 -29.26 9.08 7.18
CA ILE A 600 -28.32 8.33 8.03
C ILE A 600 -28.52 8.82 9.46
N ASP A 601 -29.13 7.99 10.33
CA ASP A 601 -29.39 8.35 11.73
C ASP A 601 -28.32 7.72 12.63
N MET A 602 -27.43 8.58 13.17
CA MET A 602 -26.35 8.20 14.07
C MET A 602 -26.76 8.42 15.52
N LYS A 603 -26.56 7.40 16.36
CA LYS A 603 -26.85 7.53 17.80
C LYS A 603 -25.59 7.97 18.55
N VAL A 604 -25.66 9.09 19.25
CA VAL A 604 -24.58 9.53 20.16
C VAL A 604 -24.67 8.74 21.46
N VAL A 605 -23.53 8.19 21.91
CA VAL A 605 -23.41 7.34 23.09
C VAL A 605 -22.24 7.77 23.98
N ASP A 606 -22.27 7.38 25.24
CA ASP A 606 -21.14 7.60 26.16
C ASP A 606 -19.91 6.78 25.78
N ALA A 607 -18.74 7.15 26.32
CA ALA A 607 -17.45 6.52 26.00
C ALA A 607 -17.45 5.00 26.29
N ALA A 608 -17.99 4.57 27.41
CA ALA A 608 -18.00 3.15 27.80
C ALA A 608 -18.82 2.30 26.82
N THR A 609 -20.01 2.79 26.46
CA THR A 609 -20.87 2.13 25.46
C THR A 609 -20.21 2.06 24.10
N PHE A 610 -19.55 3.14 23.67
CA PHE A 610 -18.84 3.17 22.38
C PHE A 610 -17.70 2.14 22.34
N THR A 611 -16.85 2.14 23.38
CA THR A 611 -15.71 1.21 23.50
C THR A 611 -16.18 -0.25 23.54
N GLU A 612 -17.25 -0.56 24.28
CA GLU A 612 -17.82 -1.91 24.33
C GLU A 612 -18.31 -2.38 22.96
N VAL A 613 -19.06 -1.55 22.25
CA VAL A 613 -19.56 -1.88 20.89
C VAL A 613 -18.39 -2.05 19.94
N LEU A 614 -17.40 -1.15 19.96
CA LEU A 614 -16.22 -1.21 19.09
C LEU A 614 -15.40 -2.50 19.33
N ARG A 615 -15.14 -2.86 20.60
CA ARG A 615 -14.48 -4.16 20.94
C ARG A 615 -15.24 -5.38 20.45
N ASN A 616 -16.56 -5.32 20.43
CA ASN A 616 -17.38 -6.43 19.98
C ASN A 616 -17.29 -6.64 18.48
N THR A 617 -17.01 -5.59 17.66
CA THR A 617 -16.80 -5.74 16.22
C THR A 617 -15.57 -6.59 15.90
N ALA A 618 -14.51 -6.51 16.71
CA ALA A 618 -13.31 -7.35 16.56
C ALA A 618 -13.57 -8.85 16.69
N LYS A 619 -14.68 -9.22 17.34
CA LYS A 619 -15.06 -10.61 17.64
C LYS A 619 -16.14 -11.18 16.73
N GLN A 620 -16.75 -10.33 15.91
CA GLN A 620 -17.90 -10.69 15.08
C GLN A 620 -17.49 -10.74 13.60
N SER A 621 -17.70 -11.91 12.97
CA SER A 621 -17.34 -12.09 11.55
C SER A 621 -18.07 -11.11 10.64
N GLY A 622 -17.29 -10.39 9.84
CA GLY A 622 -17.75 -9.41 8.87
C GLY A 622 -17.75 -7.96 9.36
N THR A 623 -17.42 -7.71 10.64
CA THR A 623 -17.29 -6.35 11.20
C THR A 623 -15.92 -6.07 11.78
N GLU A 624 -14.97 -7.00 11.72
CA GLU A 624 -13.61 -6.88 12.24
C GLU A 624 -12.89 -5.65 11.68
N TYR A 625 -13.14 -5.33 10.40
CA TYR A 625 -12.52 -4.18 9.72
C TYR A 625 -12.84 -2.83 10.41
N ILE A 626 -13.96 -2.74 11.15
CA ILE A 626 -14.31 -1.52 11.90
C ILE A 626 -13.29 -1.30 13.02
N PHE A 627 -13.02 -2.34 13.81
CA PHE A 627 -12.01 -2.28 14.87
C PHE A 627 -10.60 -2.05 14.29
N GLU A 628 -10.25 -2.78 13.24
CA GLU A 628 -8.97 -2.65 12.53
C GLU A 628 -8.72 -1.24 11.99
N THR A 629 -9.79 -0.55 11.57
CA THR A 629 -9.68 0.83 11.06
C THR A 629 -9.26 1.81 12.15
N PHE A 630 -9.67 1.58 13.40
CA PHE A 630 -9.42 2.49 14.52
C PHE A 630 -8.25 2.09 15.41
N ILE A 631 -7.69 0.91 15.24
CA ILE A 631 -6.69 0.35 16.16
C ILE A 631 -5.46 1.26 16.40
N ASN A 632 -5.07 2.03 15.40
CA ASN A 632 -3.95 2.98 15.51
C ASN A 632 -4.36 4.35 16.05
N ASP A 633 -5.66 4.57 16.23
CA ASP A 633 -6.22 5.82 16.74
C ASP A 633 -6.72 5.63 18.18
N MET A 634 -6.51 4.44 18.79
CA MET A 634 -6.96 4.08 20.13
C MET A 634 -5.83 4.25 21.14
N ASP A 635 -6.19 4.75 22.32
CA ASP A 635 -5.33 4.77 23.50
C ASP A 635 -5.32 3.42 24.23
N GLU A 636 -4.61 3.34 25.37
CA GLU A 636 -4.53 2.14 26.22
C GLU A 636 -5.89 1.70 26.80
N ASP A 637 -6.87 2.60 26.89
CA ASP A 637 -8.24 2.33 27.34
C ASP A 637 -9.20 2.01 26.17
N ASP A 638 -8.70 1.85 24.94
CA ASP A 638 -9.44 1.67 23.68
C ASP A 638 -10.39 2.83 23.37
N LYS A 639 -10.07 4.04 23.80
CA LYS A 639 -10.77 5.26 23.38
C LYS A 639 -10.10 5.82 22.14
N LEU A 640 -10.91 6.34 21.21
CA LEU A 640 -10.38 7.05 20.06
C LEU A 640 -9.79 8.39 20.52
N ASN A 641 -8.52 8.61 20.20
CA ASN A 641 -7.82 9.85 20.52
C ASN A 641 -7.47 10.58 19.22
N TYR A 642 -8.19 11.68 18.95
CA TYR A 642 -7.94 12.58 17.81
C TYR A 642 -7.50 13.97 18.24
N ASP A 643 -7.37 14.19 19.55
CA ASP A 643 -6.90 15.47 20.07
C ASP A 643 -5.36 15.53 19.96
N SER A 644 -4.87 16.69 19.61
CA SER A 644 -3.44 16.95 19.48
C SER A 644 -3.14 18.23 20.27
N ASN A 645 -2.11 18.20 21.10
CA ASN A 645 -1.58 19.40 21.73
C ASN A 645 -0.83 20.32 20.75
N ILE A 646 -0.85 19.99 19.45
CA ILE A 646 -0.23 20.78 18.39
C ILE A 646 -1.32 21.39 17.54
N ARG A 647 -1.43 22.72 17.56
CA ARG A 647 -2.32 23.49 16.73
C ARG A 647 -1.63 23.88 15.44
N ILE A 648 -2.22 23.48 14.31
CA ILE A 648 -1.72 23.87 12.98
C ILE A 648 -2.31 25.24 12.64
N GLU A 649 -1.42 26.20 12.42
CA GLU A 649 -1.77 27.55 12.01
C GLU A 649 -1.62 27.71 10.49
N ASN A 650 -2.51 28.46 9.85
CA ASN A 650 -2.48 28.67 8.41
C ASN A 650 -2.80 30.12 7.97
N ASP A 651 -2.78 31.08 8.90
CA ASP A 651 -3.10 32.47 8.66
C ASP A 651 -2.25 33.09 7.55
N PHE A 652 -0.96 32.72 7.50
CA PHE A 652 -0.06 33.20 6.46
C PHE A 652 -0.50 32.73 5.07
N THR A 653 -0.77 31.44 4.89
CA THR A 653 -1.19 30.90 3.60
C THR A 653 -2.56 31.42 3.17
N VAL A 654 -3.49 31.53 4.11
CA VAL A 654 -4.83 32.08 3.85
C VAL A 654 -4.75 33.51 3.32
N GLU A 655 -3.98 34.37 3.99
CA GLU A 655 -3.83 35.76 3.56
C GLU A 655 -3.05 35.86 2.23
N TYR A 656 -2.03 35.00 2.05
CA TYR A 656 -1.29 34.93 0.80
C TYR A 656 -2.20 34.57 -0.39
N LEU A 657 -3.01 33.53 -0.24
CA LEU A 657 -3.97 33.07 -1.25
C LEU A 657 -5.07 34.12 -1.51
N ARG A 658 -5.55 34.79 -0.47
CA ARG A 658 -6.52 35.90 -0.62
C ARG A 658 -5.95 37.03 -1.47
N ASN A 659 -4.68 37.40 -1.26
CA ASN A 659 -3.99 38.41 -2.09
C ASN A 659 -3.80 37.94 -3.54
N LEU A 660 -3.86 36.63 -3.83
CA LEU A 660 -3.90 36.07 -5.19
C LEU A 660 -5.32 36.00 -5.77
N GLY A 661 -6.35 36.38 -5.02
CA GLY A 661 -7.75 36.30 -5.43
C GLY A 661 -8.32 34.87 -5.35
N PHE A 662 -7.69 33.99 -4.57
CA PHE A 662 -8.19 32.64 -4.33
C PHE A 662 -9.05 32.61 -3.06
N GLU A 663 -10.17 31.90 -3.14
CA GLU A 663 -11.07 31.63 -2.01
C GLU A 663 -11.42 30.15 -1.97
N TRP A 664 -11.41 29.56 -0.77
CA TRP A 664 -11.86 28.21 -0.53
C TRP A 664 -13.37 28.07 -0.73
N SER A 665 -13.80 27.01 -1.37
CA SER A 665 -15.20 26.66 -1.52
C SER A 665 -15.87 26.42 -0.14
N ASP A 666 -17.14 26.77 -0.02
CA ASP A 666 -17.89 26.57 1.22
C ASP A 666 -18.28 25.10 1.42
N ILE A 667 -17.89 24.54 2.54
CA ILE A 667 -18.27 23.16 2.94
C ILE A 667 -19.61 23.26 3.67
N ASP A 668 -20.68 23.00 2.92
CA ASP A 668 -22.06 23.10 3.39
C ASP A 668 -22.81 21.75 3.30
N PHE A 669 -24.09 21.76 3.60
CA PHE A 669 -24.94 20.57 3.50
C PHE A 669 -24.96 19.98 2.07
N GLU A 670 -24.99 20.83 1.03
CA GLU A 670 -25.04 20.34 -0.36
C GLU A 670 -23.72 19.66 -0.77
N TYR A 671 -22.58 20.12 -0.23
CA TYR A 671 -21.31 19.43 -0.42
C TYR A 671 -21.31 18.05 0.24
N ILE A 672 -21.71 17.95 1.52
CA ILE A 672 -21.78 16.67 2.26
C ILE A 672 -22.79 15.71 1.60
N LYS A 673 -23.91 16.22 1.15
CA LYS A 673 -24.93 15.43 0.45
C LYS A 673 -24.38 14.82 -0.84
N ARG A 674 -23.71 15.62 -1.71
CA ARG A 674 -23.08 15.11 -2.93
C ARG A 674 -21.99 14.09 -2.62
N TYR A 675 -21.23 14.30 -1.53
CA TYR A 675 -20.23 13.36 -1.05
C TYR A 675 -20.86 11.98 -0.74
N ILE A 676 -21.90 11.96 0.07
CA ILE A 676 -22.62 10.72 0.45
C ILE A 676 -23.25 10.06 -0.78
N GLU A 677 -23.94 10.84 -1.62
CA GLU A 677 -24.59 10.33 -2.84
C GLU A 677 -23.57 9.70 -3.80
N TYR A 678 -22.40 10.29 -3.96
CA TYR A 678 -21.33 9.72 -4.78
C TYR A 678 -20.92 8.33 -4.28
N PHE A 679 -20.68 8.17 -2.97
CA PHE A 679 -20.25 6.88 -2.41
C PHE A 679 -21.37 5.84 -2.37
N ARG A 680 -22.63 6.24 -2.25
CA ARG A 680 -23.78 5.35 -2.45
C ARG A 680 -23.87 4.86 -3.90
N ASN A 681 -23.69 5.76 -4.85
CA ASN A 681 -23.79 5.42 -6.28
C ASN A 681 -22.72 4.44 -6.76
N ILE A 682 -21.53 4.46 -6.17
CA ILE A 682 -20.48 3.48 -6.46
C ILE A 682 -20.55 2.22 -5.58
N GLY A 683 -21.57 2.12 -4.71
CA GLY A 683 -21.79 0.95 -3.83
C GLY A 683 -20.79 0.85 -2.67
N TYR A 684 -20.12 1.93 -2.31
CA TYR A 684 -19.15 1.94 -1.19
C TYR A 684 -19.83 2.16 0.17
N LEU A 685 -20.85 2.99 0.23
CA LEU A 685 -21.72 3.17 1.40
C LEU A 685 -23.07 2.50 1.16
N GLU A 686 -23.44 1.60 2.07
CA GLU A 686 -24.71 0.86 2.04
C GLU A 686 -25.80 1.49 2.94
N VAL A 687 -25.45 2.58 3.67
CA VAL A 687 -26.30 3.29 4.64
C VAL A 687 -27.19 4.35 4.03
#